data_9d071b799b8bfef89d5139ca02dda5f8
#
_entry.id   9d071b799b8bfef89d5139ca02dda5f8
#
_cell.length_a   1.000
_cell.length_b   1.000
_cell.length_c   1.000
_cell.angle_alpha   90.00
_cell.angle_beta   90.00
_cell.angle_gamma   90.00
#
_symmetry.space_group_name_H-M   'P 1'
#
loop_
_entity.id
_entity.type
_entity.pdbx_description
1 polymer ?
#
loop_
_entity_poly.entity_id
_entity_poly.type
_entity_poly.pdbx_seq_one_letter_code
_entity_poly.pdbx_strand_id
1 'polypeptide(L)'
;MTTFWARLRRFYIDHRWFLALLLLFASFRLFAILLLRPGGFIADNSDYEFYYAWGLTIPMGYTTFENLWTAYPPLFAALMLPVFEWSSRIPPWVEPRLFFHVLFGLELLLFEIGNFILIYRLARRLEIESRADPSTPAPQHLNTPGAATLIPLPLKATVFYAMLFAPVYTLLGWFEAMPLFFLLLGLDLLLSRRRGLWIASAVAAALGFLVKLTPIMLAPIAVRWLGARLSLDALRHEWFKRRSPGNLLKPAVYILVFLGVVVGVGLPLARFNPSLALSSFTVNSLRPPWQSVWALIDGYYSFGLVPVSMRNLRGLETGGQWTSSLPWTWITLSFALLYLWLYTRRYDWTRVRTPIVFTALSIIWLFLYSKGWSPQFVVWVLAFVVLLRPDLFGVLLAIMLTLLNVLESSVFLILLPDERWILVATVLARTALLILLAIDFAGQIWPAPRRGQQMQRAAVGLSAAVMVAMVGVMLVGAPRTAQAYQARRLAEHPCREAVAYLDAQAGSLTRTLAMDDTALWSDLYPWLGAAYKLVVVDGYNPDDRPAADVMAEKLAEISQEGEFWWIERDADAASSAAATEQWSAAATNFFAAPGVYTRDVQRLGACDLARVLSLPAAANVAQFAVKEGRIDLRGVALGEAQRGADLPLVLYWQMPAAVADSYTVFTQLFAPDGQMVAQQDNLPVNGLAP
;
A
#
# COMPACT_ATOMS: atom_id res chain seq x y z
N MET A 1 -50.00 13.50 15.66
CA MET A 1 -48.62 13.89 16.04
C MET A 1 -48.06 13.07 17.20
N THR A 2 -48.79 12.77 18.24
CA THR A 2 -48.32 11.98 19.41
C THR A 2 -47.77 10.60 19.12
N THR A 3 -48.34 9.86 18.17
CA THR A 3 -47.86 8.50 17.75
C THR A 3 -46.56 8.51 16.98
N PHE A 4 -46.28 9.54 16.20
CA PHE A 4 -45.02 9.66 15.43
C PHE A 4 -43.83 9.91 16.38
N TRP A 5 -43.95 10.89 17.27
CA TRP A 5 -42.90 11.23 18.24
C TRP A 5 -42.64 10.09 19.23
N ALA A 6 -43.67 9.35 19.64
CA ALA A 6 -43.49 8.16 20.47
C ALA A 6 -42.72 7.04 19.75
N ARG A 7 -42.99 6.83 18.46
CA ARG A 7 -42.23 5.87 17.62
C ARG A 7 -40.79 6.31 17.42
N LEU A 8 -40.56 7.58 17.14
CA LEU A 8 -39.21 8.15 16.96
C LEU A 8 -38.39 8.03 18.23
N ARG A 9 -38.99 8.39 19.40
CA ARG A 9 -38.33 8.26 20.70
C ARG A 9 -37.97 6.80 21.02
N ARG A 10 -38.88 5.85 20.75
CA ARG A 10 -38.60 4.43 20.93
C ARG A 10 -37.47 3.98 20.01
N PHE A 11 -37.53 4.33 18.75
CA PHE A 11 -36.45 4.05 17.80
C PHE A 11 -35.10 4.56 18.27
N TYR A 12 -35.04 5.82 18.76
CA TYR A 12 -33.82 6.43 19.31
C TYR A 12 -33.32 5.64 20.54
N ILE A 13 -34.17 5.31 21.47
CA ILE A 13 -33.79 4.58 22.69
C ILE A 13 -33.22 3.18 22.31
N ASP A 14 -33.90 2.48 21.39
CA ASP A 14 -33.53 1.12 20.97
C ASP A 14 -32.21 1.09 20.17
N HIS A 15 -31.84 2.18 19.49
CA HIS A 15 -30.69 2.22 18.57
C HIS A 15 -29.66 3.31 18.92
N ARG A 16 -29.74 3.96 20.07
CA ARG A 16 -28.87 5.12 20.44
C ARG A 16 -27.38 4.87 20.26
N TRP A 17 -26.90 3.71 20.67
CA TRP A 17 -25.48 3.34 20.54
C TRP A 17 -25.07 3.10 19.08
N PHE A 18 -25.96 2.49 18.31
CA PHE A 18 -25.76 2.34 16.88
C PHE A 18 -25.73 3.71 16.17
N LEU A 19 -26.64 4.62 16.52
CA LEU A 19 -26.67 5.97 15.93
C LEU A 19 -25.43 6.79 16.30
N ALA A 20 -24.97 6.70 17.54
CA ALA A 20 -23.72 7.34 17.95
C ALA A 20 -22.52 6.79 17.17
N LEU A 21 -22.43 5.46 17.04
CA LEU A 21 -21.38 4.80 16.29
C LEU A 21 -21.46 5.14 14.78
N LEU A 22 -22.65 5.25 14.22
CA LEU A 22 -22.86 5.67 12.83
C LEU A 22 -22.35 7.10 12.58
N LEU A 23 -22.61 8.02 13.52
CA LEU A 23 -22.08 9.39 13.42
C LEU A 23 -20.56 9.43 13.49
N LEU A 24 -19.95 8.68 14.43
CA LEU A 24 -18.49 8.56 14.51
C LEU A 24 -17.90 7.93 13.25
N PHE A 25 -18.53 6.88 12.74
CA PHE A 25 -18.13 6.21 11.53
C PHE A 25 -18.15 7.14 10.30
N ALA A 26 -19.25 7.88 10.12
CA ALA A 26 -19.42 8.79 9.00
C ALA A 26 -18.49 10.00 9.11
N SER A 27 -18.34 10.61 10.30
CA SER A 27 -17.47 11.76 10.51
C SER A 27 -15.99 11.41 10.30
N PHE A 28 -15.53 10.27 10.81
CA PHE A 28 -14.16 9.83 10.59
C PHE A 28 -13.83 9.69 9.09
N ARG A 29 -14.72 9.05 8.33
CA ARG A 29 -14.53 8.87 6.87
C ARG A 29 -14.66 10.18 6.10
N LEU A 30 -15.56 11.05 6.53
CA LEU A 30 -15.67 12.39 5.96
C LEU A 30 -14.38 13.18 6.14
N PHE A 31 -13.81 13.17 7.35
CA PHE A 31 -12.53 13.85 7.60
C PHE A 31 -11.39 13.21 6.80
N ALA A 32 -11.37 11.89 6.68
CA ALA A 32 -10.38 11.21 5.83
C ALA A 32 -10.47 11.69 4.37
N ILE A 33 -11.67 11.79 3.78
CA ILE A 33 -11.87 12.29 2.42
C ILE A 33 -11.41 13.76 2.30
N LEU A 34 -11.72 14.60 3.28
CA LEU A 34 -11.39 16.02 3.22
C LEU A 34 -9.92 16.35 3.47
N LEU A 35 -9.20 15.50 4.23
CA LEU A 35 -7.82 15.75 4.65
C LEU A 35 -6.78 15.03 3.78
N LEU A 36 -7.11 13.87 3.20
CA LEU A 36 -6.19 13.10 2.36
C LEU A 36 -6.30 13.57 0.91
N ARG A 37 -5.34 14.36 0.49
CA ARG A 37 -5.32 15.02 -0.82
C ARG A 37 -4.61 14.17 -1.89
N PRO A 38 -4.87 14.45 -3.20
CA PRO A 38 -3.98 14.04 -4.28
C PRO A 38 -2.54 14.52 -4.01
N GLY A 39 -1.54 13.84 -4.56
CA GLY A 39 -0.11 14.05 -4.22
C GLY A 39 0.34 13.20 -3.04
N GLY A 40 -0.54 12.38 -2.46
CA GLY A 40 -0.22 11.43 -1.39
C GLY A 40 -0.21 9.98 -1.88
N PHE A 41 0.52 9.12 -1.16
CA PHE A 41 0.77 7.73 -1.53
C PHE A 41 -0.50 6.94 -1.90
N ILE A 42 -1.60 7.10 -1.12
CA ILE A 42 -2.86 6.37 -1.38
C ILE A 42 -3.52 6.89 -2.66
N ALA A 43 -3.64 8.21 -2.81
CA ALA A 43 -4.33 8.82 -3.94
C ALA A 43 -3.62 8.53 -5.25
N ASP A 44 -2.30 8.78 -5.32
CA ASP A 44 -1.52 8.68 -6.55
C ASP A 44 -1.30 7.23 -7.02
N ASN A 45 -1.42 6.24 -6.11
CA ASN A 45 -1.31 4.82 -6.43
C ASN A 45 -2.66 4.08 -6.41
N SER A 46 -3.78 4.80 -6.58
CA SER A 46 -5.13 4.25 -6.57
C SER A 46 -5.80 4.29 -7.94
N ASP A 47 -6.96 3.62 -8.02
CA ASP A 47 -7.78 3.67 -9.24
C ASP A 47 -8.44 5.05 -9.46
N TYR A 48 -8.43 5.98 -8.50
CA TYR A 48 -8.94 7.35 -8.67
C TYR A 48 -8.19 8.10 -9.76
N GLU A 49 -6.88 7.90 -9.89
CA GLU A 49 -6.07 8.42 -10.99
C GLU A 49 -6.59 7.92 -12.34
N PHE A 50 -6.90 6.62 -12.39
CA PHE A 50 -7.44 5.99 -13.57
C PHE A 50 -8.84 6.52 -13.92
N TYR A 51 -9.70 6.78 -12.92
CA TYR A 51 -11.04 7.32 -13.14
C TYR A 51 -10.99 8.77 -13.58
N TYR A 52 -10.11 9.57 -13.00
CA TYR A 52 -9.89 10.95 -13.41
C TYR A 52 -9.35 11.02 -14.85
N ALA A 53 -8.33 10.23 -15.17
CA ALA A 53 -7.79 10.13 -16.52
C ALA A 53 -8.84 9.65 -17.54
N TRP A 54 -9.73 8.75 -17.12
CA TRP A 54 -10.86 8.33 -17.96
C TRP A 54 -11.83 9.48 -18.22
N GLY A 55 -12.18 10.28 -17.21
CA GLY A 55 -12.99 11.48 -17.38
C GLY A 55 -12.38 12.47 -18.38
N LEU A 56 -11.06 12.67 -18.37
CA LEU A 56 -10.35 13.53 -19.31
C LEU A 56 -10.46 13.12 -20.77
N THR A 57 -10.89 11.89 -21.08
CA THR A 57 -11.12 11.48 -22.47
C THR A 57 -12.35 12.13 -23.09
N ILE A 58 -13.33 12.60 -22.28
CA ILE A 58 -14.58 13.24 -22.77
C ILE A 58 -14.29 14.52 -23.54
N PRO A 59 -13.54 15.51 -23.02
CA PRO A 59 -13.21 16.72 -23.77
C PRO A 59 -12.31 16.44 -24.98
N MET A 60 -11.69 15.25 -25.07
CA MET A 60 -10.94 14.82 -26.27
C MET A 60 -11.84 14.20 -27.35
N GLY A 61 -13.16 14.16 -27.15
CA GLY A 61 -14.13 13.61 -28.09
C GLY A 61 -14.36 12.12 -28.01
N TYR A 62 -13.88 11.49 -26.93
CA TYR A 62 -14.08 10.05 -26.71
C TYR A 62 -15.25 9.79 -25.77
N THR A 63 -16.19 8.97 -26.21
CA THR A 63 -17.39 8.59 -25.47
C THR A 63 -17.29 7.11 -25.08
N THR A 64 -17.52 6.83 -23.80
CA THR A 64 -17.54 5.45 -23.29
C THR A 64 -18.67 4.65 -23.94
N PHE A 65 -18.38 3.43 -24.36
CA PHE A 65 -19.23 2.49 -25.09
C PHE A 65 -19.54 2.88 -26.54
N GLU A 66 -19.12 4.04 -27.02
CA GLU A 66 -19.23 4.46 -28.42
C GLU A 66 -17.91 4.23 -29.16
N ASN A 67 -16.82 4.74 -28.62
CA ASN A 67 -15.48 4.61 -29.19
C ASN A 67 -14.38 4.17 -28.18
N LEU A 68 -14.70 4.15 -26.87
CA LEU A 68 -13.84 3.62 -25.81
C LEU A 68 -14.50 2.45 -25.10
N TRP A 69 -13.70 1.46 -24.75
CA TRP A 69 -14.12 0.38 -23.86
C TRP A 69 -13.72 0.65 -22.42
N THR A 70 -14.43 0.01 -21.49
CA THR A 70 -14.14 0.03 -20.06
C THR A 70 -14.15 -1.38 -19.48
N ALA A 71 -13.30 -1.62 -18.48
CA ALA A 71 -13.30 -2.86 -17.70
C ALA A 71 -14.52 -2.97 -16.77
N TYR A 72 -15.25 -1.88 -16.56
CA TYR A 72 -16.37 -1.81 -15.64
C TYR A 72 -17.71 -1.81 -16.38
N PRO A 73 -18.76 -2.47 -15.84
CA PRO A 73 -20.11 -2.40 -16.38
C PRO A 73 -20.67 -0.97 -16.38
N PRO A 74 -21.73 -0.71 -17.18
CA PRO A 74 -22.12 0.64 -17.57
C PRO A 74 -22.62 1.55 -16.43
N LEU A 75 -23.20 0.98 -15.36
CA LEU A 75 -23.72 1.80 -14.27
C LEU A 75 -22.60 2.52 -13.50
N PHE A 76 -21.42 1.93 -13.42
CA PHE A 76 -20.27 2.60 -12.80
C PHE A 76 -19.89 3.89 -13.56
N ALA A 77 -19.81 3.81 -14.88
CA ALA A 77 -19.54 4.99 -15.70
C ALA A 77 -20.62 6.07 -15.51
N ALA A 78 -21.90 5.65 -15.49
CA ALA A 78 -23.04 6.57 -15.31
C ALA A 78 -23.05 7.28 -13.93
N LEU A 79 -22.41 6.71 -12.91
CA LEU A 79 -22.28 7.34 -11.60
C LEU A 79 -21.02 8.23 -11.51
N MET A 80 -19.88 7.75 -11.99
CA MET A 80 -18.59 8.42 -11.88
C MET A 80 -18.45 9.65 -12.83
N LEU A 81 -18.89 9.54 -14.10
CA LEU A 81 -18.67 10.59 -15.09
C LEU A 81 -19.38 11.93 -14.77
N PRO A 82 -20.61 11.95 -14.22
CA PRO A 82 -21.22 13.21 -13.76
C PRO A 82 -20.43 13.90 -12.66
N VAL A 83 -19.82 13.13 -11.75
CA VAL A 83 -18.97 13.69 -10.69
C VAL A 83 -17.73 14.32 -11.30
N PHE A 84 -17.10 13.67 -12.29
CA PHE A 84 -16.00 14.25 -13.03
C PHE A 84 -16.40 15.56 -13.72
N GLU A 85 -17.51 15.58 -14.42
CA GLU A 85 -18.01 16.78 -15.12
C GLU A 85 -18.28 17.94 -14.16
N TRP A 86 -18.90 17.66 -12.99
CA TRP A 86 -19.15 18.68 -11.98
C TRP A 86 -17.86 19.21 -11.36
N SER A 87 -16.93 18.32 -11.00
CA SER A 87 -15.66 18.72 -10.41
C SER A 87 -14.83 19.58 -11.36
N SER A 88 -14.89 19.30 -12.66
CA SER A 88 -14.15 20.04 -13.69
C SER A 88 -14.63 21.48 -13.89
N ARG A 89 -15.83 21.81 -13.39
CA ARG A 89 -16.38 23.18 -13.42
C ARG A 89 -15.90 24.04 -12.25
N ILE A 90 -15.31 23.44 -11.24
CA ILE A 90 -14.80 24.13 -10.07
C ILE A 90 -13.33 24.48 -10.33
N PRO A 91 -12.93 25.77 -10.27
CA PRO A 91 -11.55 26.16 -10.48
C PRO A 91 -10.63 25.41 -9.50
N PRO A 92 -9.51 24.84 -9.97
CA PRO A 92 -8.61 24.10 -9.09
C PRO A 92 -7.94 25.05 -8.10
N TRP A 93 -7.97 24.71 -6.82
CA TRP A 93 -7.34 25.51 -5.78
C TRP A 93 -5.81 25.30 -5.74
N VAL A 94 -5.39 24.06 -5.69
CA VAL A 94 -3.98 23.67 -5.59
C VAL A 94 -3.67 22.58 -6.60
N GLU A 95 -4.57 21.61 -6.73
CA GLU A 95 -4.42 20.40 -7.50
C GLU A 95 -5.69 20.14 -8.33
N PRO A 96 -5.60 19.98 -9.66
CA PRO A 96 -6.78 19.79 -10.52
C PRO A 96 -7.68 18.61 -10.13
N ARG A 97 -7.10 17.55 -9.57
CA ARG A 97 -7.82 16.32 -9.17
C ARG A 97 -8.56 16.44 -7.85
N LEU A 98 -8.30 17.49 -7.05
CA LEU A 98 -8.78 17.61 -5.67
C LEU A 98 -10.29 17.50 -5.55
N PHE A 99 -11.03 18.27 -6.35
CA PHE A 99 -12.49 18.29 -6.26
C PHE A 99 -13.12 17.00 -6.76
N PHE A 100 -12.52 16.35 -7.76
CA PHE A 100 -12.95 15.02 -8.20
C PHE A 100 -12.81 14.00 -7.06
N HIS A 101 -11.65 13.94 -6.42
CA HIS A 101 -11.39 13.01 -5.29
C HIS A 101 -12.37 13.25 -4.14
N VAL A 102 -12.62 14.52 -3.77
CA VAL A 102 -13.54 14.86 -2.69
C VAL A 102 -14.99 14.50 -3.06
N LEU A 103 -15.48 14.92 -4.21
CA LEU A 103 -16.88 14.70 -4.61
C LEU A 103 -17.16 13.20 -4.85
N PHE A 104 -16.24 12.49 -5.49
CA PHE A 104 -16.39 11.06 -5.71
C PHE A 104 -16.27 10.28 -4.38
N GLY A 105 -15.35 10.69 -3.51
CA GLY A 105 -15.26 10.15 -2.14
C GLY A 105 -16.54 10.36 -1.33
N LEU A 106 -17.19 11.54 -1.44
CA LEU A 106 -18.47 11.82 -0.80
C LEU A 106 -19.61 10.95 -1.38
N GLU A 107 -19.64 10.73 -2.67
CA GLU A 107 -20.58 9.79 -3.29
C GLU A 107 -20.38 8.38 -2.73
N LEU A 108 -19.14 7.88 -2.69
CA LEU A 108 -18.82 6.57 -2.15
C LEU A 108 -19.11 6.47 -0.64
N LEU A 109 -19.00 7.55 0.10
CA LEU A 109 -19.34 7.60 1.53
C LEU A 109 -20.82 7.29 1.77
N LEU A 110 -21.74 7.68 0.87
CA LEU A 110 -23.16 7.32 0.97
C LEU A 110 -23.35 5.80 0.91
N PHE A 111 -22.66 5.12 0.01
CA PHE A 111 -22.68 3.66 -0.10
C PHE A 111 -22.01 2.99 1.11
N GLU A 112 -20.93 3.56 1.60
CA GLU A 112 -20.21 3.03 2.78
C GLU A 112 -21.05 3.16 4.07
N ILE A 113 -21.77 4.27 4.26
CA ILE A 113 -22.79 4.43 5.31
C ILE A 113 -23.88 3.37 5.14
N GLY A 114 -24.33 3.15 3.91
CA GLY A 114 -25.27 2.09 3.57
C GLY A 114 -24.77 0.70 3.96
N ASN A 115 -23.53 0.37 3.65
CA ASN A 115 -22.86 -0.87 4.05
C ASN A 115 -22.88 -1.06 5.58
N PHE A 116 -22.52 -0.02 6.32
CA PHE A 116 -22.53 -0.03 7.77
C PHE A 116 -23.91 -0.33 8.35
N ILE A 117 -24.94 0.32 7.81
CA ILE A 117 -26.35 0.07 8.22
C ILE A 117 -26.77 -1.34 7.88
N LEU A 118 -26.41 -1.86 6.71
CA LEU A 118 -26.77 -3.21 6.26
C LEU A 118 -26.07 -4.29 7.09
N ILE A 119 -24.81 -4.10 7.47
CA ILE A 119 -24.09 -4.98 8.39
C ILE A 119 -24.81 -5.05 9.74
N TYR A 120 -25.22 -3.91 10.30
CA TYR A 120 -26.02 -3.88 11.53
C TYR A 120 -27.33 -4.68 11.38
N ARG A 121 -28.05 -4.48 10.27
CA ARG A 121 -29.33 -5.16 10.01
C ARG A 121 -29.17 -6.66 9.84
N LEU A 122 -28.17 -7.11 9.06
CA LEU A 122 -27.87 -8.53 8.85
C LEU A 122 -27.42 -9.20 10.14
N ALA A 123 -26.55 -8.57 10.93
CA ALA A 123 -26.13 -9.06 12.23
C ALA A 123 -27.32 -9.19 13.20
N ARG A 124 -28.26 -8.22 13.17
CA ARG A 124 -29.49 -8.28 13.98
C ARG A 124 -30.38 -9.46 13.56
N ARG A 125 -30.48 -9.78 12.27
CA ARG A 125 -31.22 -10.96 11.81
C ARG A 125 -30.59 -12.26 12.32
N LEU A 126 -29.26 -12.36 12.28
CA LEU A 126 -28.53 -13.51 12.83
C LEU A 126 -28.74 -13.66 14.35
N GLU A 127 -28.76 -12.55 15.09
CA GLU A 127 -29.00 -12.56 16.54
C GLU A 127 -30.44 -13.03 16.88
N ILE A 128 -31.43 -12.51 16.15
CA ILE A 128 -32.84 -12.89 16.35
C ILE A 128 -33.01 -14.39 16.08
N GLU A 129 -32.42 -14.93 15.02
CA GLU A 129 -32.47 -16.35 14.71
C GLU A 129 -31.81 -17.20 15.80
N SER A 130 -30.63 -16.79 16.28
CA SER A 130 -29.90 -17.50 17.34
C SER A 130 -30.65 -17.53 18.66
N ARG A 131 -31.44 -16.50 18.98
CA ARG A 131 -32.26 -16.44 20.19
C ARG A 131 -33.55 -17.33 20.05
N ALA A 132 -34.06 -17.49 18.84
CA ALA A 132 -35.28 -18.25 18.59
C ALA A 132 -35.08 -19.79 18.59
N ASP A 133 -33.85 -20.25 18.33
CA ASP A 133 -33.50 -21.68 18.31
C ASP A 133 -32.29 -21.96 19.22
N PRO A 134 -32.51 -22.27 20.52
CA PRO A 134 -31.45 -22.61 21.47
C PRO A 134 -30.65 -23.86 21.10
N SER A 135 -31.19 -24.75 20.22
CA SER A 135 -30.46 -25.92 19.73
C SER A 135 -29.42 -25.61 18.67
N THR A 136 -29.42 -24.39 18.14
CA THR A 136 -28.36 -23.90 17.28
C THR A 136 -27.14 -23.72 18.15
N PRO A 137 -25.99 -24.42 17.91
CA PRO A 137 -24.79 -24.18 18.68
C PRO A 137 -24.45 -22.71 18.54
N ALA A 138 -24.61 -21.94 19.62
CA ALA A 138 -24.04 -20.61 19.70
C ALA A 138 -22.56 -20.73 19.34
N PRO A 139 -21.97 -19.77 18.64
CA PRO A 139 -20.53 -19.77 18.42
C PRO A 139 -19.85 -20.12 19.73
N GLN A 140 -18.97 -21.13 19.76
CA GLN A 140 -18.42 -21.76 20.98
C GLN A 140 -17.81 -20.78 22.00
N HIS A 141 -17.50 -19.55 21.59
CA HIS A 141 -17.03 -18.44 22.42
C HIS A 141 -18.14 -17.72 23.23
N LEU A 142 -19.42 -18.06 23.02
CA LEU A 142 -20.55 -17.55 23.82
C LEU A 142 -20.94 -18.51 24.94
N ASN A 143 -20.36 -19.71 24.98
CA ASN A 143 -20.72 -20.79 25.92
C ASN A 143 -19.87 -20.84 27.21
N THR A 144 -19.23 -19.74 27.63
CA THR A 144 -18.75 -19.63 29.00
C THR A 144 -19.98 -19.44 29.91
N PRO A 145 -20.32 -20.40 30.78
CA PRO A 145 -21.41 -20.24 31.73
C PRO A 145 -21.14 -19.02 32.61
N GLY A 146 -22.00 -18.02 32.53
CA GLY A 146 -21.91 -16.81 33.37
C GLY A 146 -21.49 -15.50 32.66
N ALA A 147 -20.97 -15.52 31.44
CA ALA A 147 -20.72 -14.31 30.65
C ALA A 147 -21.95 -14.03 29.77
N ALA A 148 -22.97 -13.37 30.33
CA ALA A 148 -23.91 -12.62 29.50
C ALA A 148 -23.08 -11.69 28.62
N THR A 149 -23.14 -11.87 27.28
CA THR A 149 -22.37 -11.04 26.35
C THR A 149 -22.84 -9.60 26.54
N LEU A 150 -22.00 -8.80 27.19
CA LEU A 150 -22.27 -7.38 27.52
C LEU A 150 -22.62 -6.55 26.28
N ILE A 151 -22.19 -6.98 25.08
CA ILE A 151 -22.38 -6.26 23.82
C ILE A 151 -23.19 -7.13 22.85
N PRO A 152 -24.36 -6.68 22.34
CA PRO A 152 -25.16 -7.38 21.33
C PRO A 152 -24.40 -7.62 20.03
N LEU A 153 -24.68 -8.73 19.34
CA LEU A 153 -24.03 -9.10 18.06
C LEU A 153 -24.04 -7.98 17.01
N PRO A 154 -25.15 -7.22 16.80
CA PRO A 154 -25.17 -6.12 15.85
C PRO A 154 -24.16 -5.01 16.17
N LEU A 155 -24.01 -4.67 17.45
CA LEU A 155 -23.00 -3.68 17.86
C LEU A 155 -21.57 -4.20 17.76
N LYS A 156 -21.32 -5.47 18.11
CA LYS A 156 -20.00 -6.09 17.91
C LYS A 156 -19.61 -6.05 16.44
N ALA A 157 -20.48 -6.45 15.54
CA ALA A 157 -20.22 -6.46 14.10
C ALA A 157 -19.97 -5.05 13.57
N THR A 158 -20.78 -4.06 13.97
CA THR A 158 -20.58 -2.68 13.50
C THR A 158 -19.34 -2.01 14.08
N VAL A 159 -19.00 -2.22 15.35
CA VAL A 159 -17.73 -1.77 15.92
C VAL A 159 -16.56 -2.39 15.18
N PHE A 160 -16.59 -3.70 14.94
CA PHE A 160 -15.54 -4.39 14.21
C PHE A 160 -15.38 -3.80 12.79
N TYR A 161 -16.49 -3.61 12.05
CA TYR A 161 -16.42 -3.00 10.71
C TYR A 161 -15.92 -1.56 10.74
N ALA A 162 -16.34 -0.77 11.73
CA ALA A 162 -15.91 0.62 11.88
C ALA A 162 -14.40 0.75 12.06
N MET A 163 -13.79 -0.22 12.77
CA MET A 163 -12.36 -0.22 13.09
C MET A 163 -11.48 -0.85 11.98
N LEU A 164 -12.06 -1.42 10.93
CA LEU A 164 -11.29 -1.97 9.83
C LEU A 164 -10.62 -0.86 9.01
N PHE A 165 -9.33 -1.02 8.73
CA PHE A 165 -8.58 -0.13 7.86
C PHE A 165 -8.99 -0.26 6.39
N ALA A 166 -9.19 -1.50 5.91
CA ALA A 166 -9.43 -1.77 4.50
C ALA A 166 -10.63 -1.01 3.89
N PRO A 167 -11.81 -0.86 4.54
CA PRO A 167 -12.90 -0.04 4.02
C PRO A 167 -12.55 1.45 3.90
N VAL A 168 -11.74 2.00 4.82
CA VAL A 168 -11.26 3.39 4.73
C VAL A 168 -10.29 3.54 3.56
N TYR A 169 -9.34 2.62 3.46
CA TYR A 169 -8.38 2.58 2.36
C TYR A 169 -9.08 2.52 1.00
N THR A 170 -10.08 1.63 0.84
CA THR A 170 -10.82 1.52 -0.41
C THR A 170 -11.70 2.72 -0.70
N LEU A 171 -12.22 3.40 0.31
CA LEU A 171 -13.00 4.63 0.14
C LEU A 171 -12.16 5.78 -0.45
N LEU A 172 -10.86 5.80 -0.16
CA LEU A 172 -9.94 6.86 -0.59
C LEU A 172 -9.31 6.62 -1.96
N GLY A 173 -9.56 5.48 -2.60
CA GLY A 173 -8.92 5.18 -3.87
C GLY A 173 -9.69 4.25 -4.82
N TRP A 174 -10.76 3.60 -4.35
CA TRP A 174 -11.50 2.59 -5.12
C TRP A 174 -13.00 2.67 -4.85
N PHE A 175 -13.82 2.14 -5.74
CA PHE A 175 -15.28 2.22 -5.65
C PHE A 175 -15.97 1.00 -5.01
N GLU A 176 -15.25 0.13 -4.31
CA GLU A 176 -15.75 -1.16 -3.79
C GLU A 176 -16.94 -1.01 -2.82
N ALA A 177 -17.07 0.13 -2.15
CA ALA A 177 -18.22 0.42 -1.28
C ALA A 177 -19.55 0.32 -2.03
N MET A 178 -19.57 0.75 -3.30
CA MET A 178 -20.76 0.83 -4.14
C MET A 178 -21.32 -0.57 -4.52
N PRO A 179 -20.57 -1.46 -5.18
CA PRO A 179 -21.10 -2.78 -5.53
C PRO A 179 -21.30 -3.67 -4.29
N LEU A 180 -20.52 -3.52 -3.23
CA LEU A 180 -20.74 -4.20 -1.94
C LEU A 180 -22.08 -3.79 -1.32
N PHE A 181 -22.43 -2.50 -1.38
CA PHE A 181 -23.73 -2.01 -0.92
C PHE A 181 -24.88 -2.70 -1.62
N PHE A 182 -24.85 -2.81 -2.95
CA PHE A 182 -25.90 -3.49 -3.68
C PHE A 182 -26.00 -4.98 -3.37
N LEU A 183 -24.87 -5.65 -3.13
CA LEU A 183 -24.87 -7.05 -2.70
C LEU A 183 -25.53 -7.21 -1.31
N LEU A 184 -25.10 -6.41 -0.32
CA LEU A 184 -25.64 -6.47 1.04
C LEU A 184 -27.09 -6.02 1.09
N LEU A 185 -27.48 -4.99 0.32
CA LEU A 185 -28.86 -4.55 0.18
C LEU A 185 -29.74 -5.67 -0.43
N GLY A 186 -29.29 -6.25 -1.53
CA GLY A 186 -29.96 -7.37 -2.15
C GLY A 186 -30.15 -8.54 -1.18
N LEU A 187 -29.13 -8.86 -0.40
CA LEU A 187 -29.20 -9.92 0.62
C LEU A 187 -30.17 -9.57 1.74
N ASP A 188 -30.14 -8.35 2.29
CA ASP A 188 -31.08 -7.92 3.34
C ASP A 188 -32.53 -7.91 2.86
N LEU A 189 -32.79 -7.44 1.63
CA LEU A 189 -34.11 -7.44 1.01
C LEU A 189 -34.62 -8.87 0.76
N LEU A 190 -33.74 -9.77 0.28
CA LEU A 190 -34.05 -11.18 0.07
C LEU A 190 -34.49 -11.87 1.35
N LEU A 191 -33.81 -11.59 2.47
CA LEU A 191 -34.08 -12.15 3.79
C LEU A 191 -35.25 -11.47 4.52
N SER A 192 -35.87 -10.47 3.91
CA SER A 192 -37.00 -9.77 4.53
C SER A 192 -38.25 -10.62 4.53
N ARG A 193 -38.99 -10.63 5.66
CA ARG A 193 -40.31 -11.28 5.78
C ARG A 193 -41.45 -10.51 5.11
N ARG A 194 -41.20 -9.24 4.67
CA ARG A 194 -42.21 -8.42 4.01
C ARG A 194 -42.46 -8.93 2.58
N ARG A 195 -43.74 -9.06 2.20
CA ARG A 195 -44.17 -9.53 0.88
C ARG A 195 -43.60 -8.60 -0.22
N GLY A 196 -43.04 -9.17 -1.28
CA GLY A 196 -42.57 -8.44 -2.48
C GLY A 196 -41.12 -7.88 -2.39
N LEU A 197 -40.49 -7.77 -1.21
CA LEU A 197 -39.13 -7.22 -1.13
C LEU A 197 -38.07 -8.11 -1.80
N TRP A 198 -38.34 -9.38 -2.04
CA TRP A 198 -37.47 -10.25 -2.84
C TRP A 198 -37.39 -9.80 -4.32
N ILE A 199 -38.41 -9.10 -4.85
CA ILE A 199 -38.35 -8.48 -6.18
C ILE A 199 -37.37 -7.29 -6.14
N ALA A 200 -37.46 -6.43 -5.12
CA ALA A 200 -36.51 -5.35 -4.93
C ALA A 200 -35.05 -5.87 -4.73
N SER A 201 -34.91 -7.07 -4.13
CA SER A 201 -33.61 -7.77 -4.08
C SER A 201 -33.07 -8.10 -5.48
N ALA A 202 -33.92 -8.56 -6.41
CA ALA A 202 -33.50 -8.83 -7.79
C ALA A 202 -33.02 -7.55 -8.50
N VAL A 203 -33.75 -6.44 -8.29
CA VAL A 203 -33.34 -5.13 -8.82
C VAL A 203 -32.00 -4.67 -8.23
N ALA A 204 -31.83 -4.77 -6.90
CA ALA A 204 -30.58 -4.40 -6.24
C ALA A 204 -29.41 -5.26 -6.74
N ALA A 205 -29.58 -6.57 -6.88
CA ALA A 205 -28.57 -7.47 -7.42
C ALA A 205 -28.18 -7.12 -8.87
N ALA A 206 -29.16 -6.76 -9.70
CA ALA A 206 -28.95 -6.37 -11.08
C ALA A 206 -28.22 -5.02 -11.19
N LEU A 207 -28.59 -4.01 -10.38
CA LEU A 207 -27.89 -2.74 -10.31
C LEU A 207 -26.44 -2.93 -9.83
N GLY A 208 -26.24 -3.75 -8.80
CA GLY A 208 -24.91 -4.12 -8.35
C GLY A 208 -24.07 -4.80 -9.43
N PHE A 209 -24.64 -5.71 -10.22
CA PHE A 209 -23.99 -6.36 -11.33
C PHE A 209 -23.61 -5.35 -12.44
N LEU A 210 -24.43 -4.34 -12.66
CA LEU A 210 -24.17 -3.27 -13.62
C LEU A 210 -23.13 -2.25 -13.13
N VAL A 211 -22.79 -2.26 -11.83
CA VAL A 211 -21.63 -1.53 -11.28
C VAL A 211 -20.37 -2.39 -11.35
N LYS A 212 -20.46 -3.65 -10.95
CA LYS A 212 -19.37 -4.64 -10.95
C LYS A 212 -19.97 -6.05 -11.03
N LEU A 213 -19.31 -6.97 -11.72
CA LEU A 213 -19.86 -8.31 -11.99
C LEU A 213 -20.14 -9.16 -10.73
N THR A 214 -19.42 -8.90 -9.64
CA THR A 214 -19.47 -9.71 -8.41
C THR A 214 -20.86 -9.92 -7.80
N PRO A 215 -21.80 -8.94 -7.74
CA PRO A 215 -23.14 -9.13 -7.18
C PRO A 215 -24.02 -10.17 -7.88
N ILE A 216 -23.66 -10.67 -9.06
CA ILE A 216 -24.35 -11.79 -9.72
C ILE A 216 -24.40 -13.04 -8.82
N MET A 217 -23.43 -13.18 -7.89
CA MET A 217 -23.37 -14.31 -6.95
C MET A 217 -24.62 -14.40 -6.06
N LEU A 218 -25.40 -13.32 -5.94
CA LEU A 218 -26.66 -13.36 -5.19
C LEU A 218 -27.79 -14.12 -5.94
N ALA A 219 -27.76 -14.19 -7.27
CA ALA A 219 -28.79 -14.81 -8.06
C ALA A 219 -28.99 -16.34 -7.75
N PRO A 220 -27.96 -17.19 -7.76
CA PRO A 220 -28.13 -18.59 -7.38
C PRO A 220 -28.59 -18.77 -5.92
N ILE A 221 -28.17 -17.87 -5.02
CA ILE A 221 -28.58 -17.89 -3.62
C ILE A 221 -30.08 -17.59 -3.48
N ALA A 222 -30.55 -16.56 -4.20
CA ALA A 222 -31.96 -16.21 -4.23
C ALA A 222 -32.81 -17.35 -4.79
N VAL A 223 -32.36 -18.03 -5.84
CA VAL A 223 -33.05 -19.22 -6.39
C VAL A 223 -33.20 -20.29 -5.33
N ARG A 224 -32.18 -20.62 -4.56
CA ARG A 224 -32.23 -21.61 -3.48
C ARG A 224 -33.09 -21.16 -2.31
N TRP A 225 -32.97 -19.92 -1.89
CA TRP A 225 -33.74 -19.34 -0.78
C TRP A 225 -35.24 -19.30 -1.10
N LEU A 226 -35.61 -18.80 -2.28
CA LEU A 226 -36.98 -18.67 -2.70
C LEU A 226 -37.64 -20.06 -3.04
N GLY A 227 -36.80 -20.97 -3.50
CA GLY A 227 -37.20 -22.35 -3.80
C GLY A 227 -36.86 -23.36 -2.70
N ALA A 228 -36.80 -22.95 -1.42
CA ALA A 228 -36.24 -23.69 -0.28
C ALA A 228 -36.68 -25.17 -0.12
N ARG A 229 -37.68 -25.64 -0.86
CA ARG A 229 -38.16 -27.03 -0.89
C ARG A 229 -37.57 -27.84 -2.06
N LEU A 230 -36.67 -27.24 -2.89
CA LEU A 230 -36.03 -27.96 -3.99
C LEU A 230 -34.78 -28.70 -3.50
N SER A 231 -34.96 -29.87 -2.85
CA SER A 231 -33.84 -30.82 -2.73
C SER A 231 -33.74 -31.65 -4.02
N LEU A 232 -32.56 -32.18 -4.36
CA LEU A 232 -32.35 -33.07 -5.51
C LEU A 232 -33.22 -34.35 -5.39
N ASP A 233 -33.50 -34.81 -4.15
CA ASP A 233 -34.41 -35.92 -3.91
C ASP A 233 -35.88 -35.52 -4.14
N ALA A 234 -36.24 -34.28 -3.84
CA ALA A 234 -37.51 -33.72 -4.21
C ALA A 234 -37.65 -33.56 -5.74
N LEU A 235 -36.60 -33.23 -6.47
CA LEU A 235 -36.58 -33.19 -7.93
C LEU A 235 -36.77 -34.62 -8.52
N ARG A 236 -36.10 -35.64 -7.94
CA ARG A 236 -36.26 -37.04 -8.39
C ARG A 236 -37.63 -37.65 -8.03
N HIS A 237 -38.16 -37.37 -6.83
CA HIS A 237 -39.43 -37.99 -6.37
C HIS A 237 -40.68 -37.23 -6.80
N GLU A 238 -40.60 -35.92 -6.99
CA GLU A 238 -41.74 -35.08 -7.30
C GLU A 238 -41.84 -34.69 -8.80
N TRP A 239 -40.84 -35.01 -9.63
CA TRP A 239 -41.00 -34.90 -11.10
C TRP A 239 -42.14 -35.80 -11.60
N PHE A 240 -42.41 -36.90 -10.89
CA PHE A 240 -43.48 -37.83 -11.20
C PHE A 240 -44.77 -37.63 -10.40
N LYS A 241 -44.84 -36.78 -9.38
CA LYS A 241 -46.06 -36.44 -8.67
C LYS A 241 -46.46 -34.99 -8.93
N ARG A 242 -47.69 -34.77 -9.42
CA ARG A 242 -48.33 -33.49 -9.70
C ARG A 242 -47.91 -32.40 -8.71
N ARG A 243 -47.15 -31.44 -9.16
CA ARG A 243 -46.68 -30.29 -8.37
C ARG A 243 -47.52 -29.05 -8.59
N SER A 244 -47.71 -28.29 -7.51
CA SER A 244 -48.12 -26.91 -7.58
C SER A 244 -46.98 -26.09 -8.24
N PRO A 245 -47.20 -25.46 -9.40
CA PRO A 245 -46.18 -24.66 -10.11
C PRO A 245 -45.69 -23.44 -9.31
N GLY A 246 -46.35 -23.12 -8.18
CA GLY A 246 -46.06 -21.96 -7.36
C GLY A 246 -44.67 -21.93 -6.72
N ASN A 247 -44.01 -23.10 -6.55
CA ASN A 247 -42.67 -23.13 -5.91
C ASN A 247 -41.51 -22.71 -6.83
N LEU A 248 -41.69 -22.80 -8.16
CA LEU A 248 -40.70 -22.36 -9.16
C LEU A 248 -40.93 -20.93 -9.66
N LEU A 249 -42.17 -20.42 -9.47
CA LEU A 249 -42.52 -19.07 -9.98
C LEU A 249 -41.68 -17.97 -9.38
N LYS A 250 -41.46 -17.97 -8.07
CA LYS A 250 -40.65 -16.91 -7.42
C LYS A 250 -39.22 -16.89 -7.88
N PRO A 251 -38.46 -18.02 -7.92
CA PRO A 251 -37.11 -18.05 -8.52
C PRO A 251 -37.10 -17.61 -9.97
N ALA A 252 -38.06 -18.05 -10.78
CA ALA A 252 -38.14 -17.63 -12.20
C ALA A 252 -38.38 -16.13 -12.34
N VAL A 253 -39.33 -15.56 -11.60
CA VAL A 253 -39.58 -14.11 -11.60
C VAL A 253 -38.38 -13.34 -11.11
N TYR A 254 -37.65 -13.85 -10.09
CA TYR A 254 -36.42 -13.22 -9.62
C TYR A 254 -35.40 -13.08 -10.77
N ILE A 255 -35.15 -14.18 -11.49
CA ILE A 255 -34.22 -14.18 -12.62
C ILE A 255 -34.71 -13.27 -13.76
N LEU A 256 -36.01 -13.32 -14.08
CA LEU A 256 -36.59 -12.45 -15.12
C LEU A 256 -36.48 -10.97 -14.77
N VAL A 257 -36.73 -10.58 -13.52
CA VAL A 257 -36.54 -9.20 -13.05
C VAL A 257 -35.07 -8.79 -13.13
N PHE A 258 -34.17 -9.65 -12.64
CA PHE A 258 -32.72 -9.43 -12.73
C PHE A 258 -32.29 -9.20 -14.18
N LEU A 259 -32.62 -10.11 -15.08
CA LEU A 259 -32.28 -10.00 -16.51
C LEU A 259 -32.96 -8.80 -17.17
N GLY A 260 -34.22 -8.52 -16.83
CA GLY A 260 -34.97 -7.38 -17.34
C GLY A 260 -34.28 -6.04 -17.02
N VAL A 261 -33.75 -5.88 -15.79
CA VAL A 261 -32.99 -4.68 -15.42
C VAL A 261 -31.65 -4.62 -16.16
N VAL A 262 -30.92 -5.73 -16.24
CA VAL A 262 -29.63 -5.79 -16.95
C VAL A 262 -29.79 -5.45 -18.43
N VAL A 263 -30.79 -6.06 -19.09
CA VAL A 263 -31.07 -5.79 -20.50
C VAL A 263 -31.61 -4.38 -20.71
N GLY A 264 -32.50 -3.90 -19.83
CA GLY A 264 -33.06 -2.55 -19.92
C GLY A 264 -32.03 -1.45 -19.83
N VAL A 265 -30.95 -1.65 -19.07
CA VAL A 265 -29.82 -0.70 -19.00
C VAL A 265 -28.78 -0.95 -20.10
N GLY A 266 -28.46 -2.22 -20.39
CA GLY A 266 -27.41 -2.57 -21.34
C GLY A 266 -27.81 -2.38 -22.82
N LEU A 267 -29.06 -2.66 -23.17
CA LEU A 267 -29.55 -2.57 -24.57
C LEU A 267 -29.43 -1.18 -25.20
N PRO A 268 -29.78 -0.08 -24.49
CA PRO A 268 -29.58 1.27 -25.04
C PRO A 268 -28.10 1.54 -25.37
N LEU A 269 -27.15 1.04 -24.59
CA LEU A 269 -25.72 1.24 -24.82
C LEU A 269 -25.20 0.38 -25.98
N ALA A 270 -25.76 -0.82 -26.17
CA ALA A 270 -25.40 -1.68 -27.28
C ALA A 270 -25.78 -1.13 -28.67
N ARG A 271 -26.64 -0.09 -28.72
CA ARG A 271 -26.99 0.60 -29.97
C ARG A 271 -25.81 1.32 -30.59
N PHE A 272 -24.88 1.82 -29.79
CA PHE A 272 -23.71 2.55 -30.30
C PHE A 272 -22.69 1.55 -30.84
N ASN A 273 -22.20 0.65 -29.99
CA ASN A 273 -21.27 -0.40 -30.37
C ASN A 273 -21.44 -1.62 -29.48
N PRO A 274 -21.99 -2.75 -29.99
CA PRO A 274 -22.21 -3.95 -29.18
C PRO A 274 -20.92 -4.52 -28.57
N SER A 275 -19.80 -4.50 -29.29
CA SER A 275 -18.51 -5.01 -28.81
C SER A 275 -18.00 -4.18 -27.64
N LEU A 276 -18.12 -2.86 -27.69
CA LEU A 276 -17.72 -1.96 -26.60
C LEU A 276 -18.66 -2.04 -25.42
N ALA A 277 -19.97 -2.23 -25.64
CA ALA A 277 -20.94 -2.44 -24.55
C ALA A 277 -20.67 -3.73 -23.77
N LEU A 278 -20.15 -4.76 -24.43
CA LEU A 278 -19.77 -6.04 -23.83
C LEU A 278 -18.30 -6.08 -23.35
N SER A 279 -17.56 -5.00 -23.51
CA SER A 279 -16.11 -4.96 -23.22
C SER A 279 -15.78 -5.31 -21.78
N SER A 280 -16.61 -4.93 -20.81
CA SER A 280 -16.42 -5.30 -19.39
C SER A 280 -16.42 -6.80 -19.12
N PHE A 281 -17.01 -7.60 -20.00
CA PHE A 281 -16.96 -9.07 -19.94
C PHE A 281 -15.73 -9.62 -20.69
N THR A 282 -15.46 -9.13 -21.89
CA THR A 282 -14.40 -9.63 -22.77
C THR A 282 -13.02 -9.25 -22.30
N VAL A 283 -12.82 -8.06 -21.75
CA VAL A 283 -11.53 -7.57 -21.22
C VAL A 283 -10.93 -8.49 -20.16
N ASN A 284 -11.76 -9.04 -19.30
CA ASN A 284 -11.28 -9.99 -18.27
C ASN A 284 -10.69 -11.27 -18.88
N SER A 285 -11.08 -11.66 -20.09
CA SER A 285 -10.47 -12.78 -20.81
C SER A 285 -9.13 -12.42 -21.42
N LEU A 286 -8.91 -11.16 -21.77
CA LEU A 286 -7.71 -10.64 -22.42
C LEU A 286 -6.60 -10.28 -21.41
N ARG A 287 -6.96 -9.99 -20.16
CA ARG A 287 -5.98 -9.64 -19.13
C ARG A 287 -5.12 -10.84 -18.75
N PRO A 288 -3.82 -10.62 -18.47
CA PRO A 288 -2.99 -11.63 -17.81
C PRO A 288 -3.55 -11.94 -16.41
N PRO A 289 -3.23 -13.08 -15.81
CA PRO A 289 -3.48 -13.28 -14.39
C PRO A 289 -2.58 -12.32 -13.58
N TRP A 290 -3.09 -11.79 -12.45
CA TRP A 290 -2.33 -10.86 -11.60
C TRP A 290 -2.59 -11.12 -10.13
N GLN A 291 -1.54 -11.03 -9.30
CA GLN A 291 -1.63 -11.10 -7.83
C GLN A 291 -2.44 -12.31 -7.32
N SER A 292 -2.40 -13.42 -8.01
CA SER A 292 -3.12 -14.66 -7.68
C SER A 292 -2.20 -15.86 -7.81
N VAL A 293 -2.60 -17.01 -7.27
CA VAL A 293 -1.88 -18.28 -7.48
C VAL A 293 -1.72 -18.58 -8.98
N TRP A 294 -2.71 -18.24 -9.78
CA TRP A 294 -2.66 -18.40 -11.24
C TRP A 294 -1.57 -17.53 -11.86
N ALA A 295 -1.39 -16.31 -11.34
CA ALA A 295 -0.31 -15.43 -11.79
C ALA A 295 1.06 -15.98 -11.43
N LEU A 296 1.22 -16.55 -10.24
CA LEU A 296 2.49 -17.18 -9.84
C LEU A 296 2.85 -18.37 -10.71
N ILE A 297 1.87 -19.23 -11.03
CA ILE A 297 2.08 -20.40 -11.91
C ILE A 297 2.39 -19.96 -13.35
N ASP A 298 1.76 -18.90 -13.83
CA ASP A 298 1.95 -18.34 -15.17
C ASP A 298 3.21 -17.43 -15.28
N GLY A 299 3.92 -17.22 -14.17
CA GLY A 299 5.14 -16.40 -14.12
C GLY A 299 4.92 -14.90 -14.27
N TYR A 300 3.71 -14.41 -13.99
CA TYR A 300 3.36 -12.98 -14.12
C TYR A 300 3.35 -12.26 -12.75
N TYR A 301 4.19 -11.26 -12.59
CA TYR A 301 4.45 -10.58 -11.31
C TYR A 301 4.10 -9.08 -11.32
N SER A 302 3.16 -8.64 -12.16
CA SER A 302 2.77 -7.25 -12.29
C SER A 302 1.26 -7.03 -12.08
N PHE A 303 0.78 -5.81 -12.29
CA PHE A 303 -0.61 -5.38 -12.02
C PHE A 303 -1.69 -5.97 -12.94
N GLY A 304 -1.34 -6.67 -14.00
CA GLY A 304 -2.33 -7.16 -14.98
C GLY A 304 -3.04 -6.04 -15.74
N LEU A 305 -2.38 -4.91 -15.93
CA LEU A 305 -2.93 -3.79 -16.69
C LEU A 305 -2.92 -4.09 -18.19
N VAL A 306 -4.01 -3.72 -18.86
CA VAL A 306 -4.04 -3.69 -20.33
C VAL A 306 -3.49 -2.35 -20.79
N PRO A 307 -2.46 -2.33 -21.65
CA PRO A 307 -1.89 -1.09 -22.18
C PRO A 307 -2.95 -0.16 -22.77
N VAL A 308 -2.77 1.15 -22.61
CA VAL A 308 -3.71 2.16 -23.10
C VAL A 308 -3.91 2.03 -24.62
N SER A 309 -2.85 1.72 -25.35
CA SER A 309 -2.88 1.49 -26.81
C SER A 309 -3.80 0.34 -27.25
N MET A 310 -4.10 -0.59 -26.35
CA MET A 310 -5.01 -1.72 -26.60
C MET A 310 -6.45 -1.48 -26.11
N ARG A 311 -6.77 -0.31 -25.59
CA ARG A 311 -8.12 0.01 -25.09
C ARG A 311 -9.07 0.54 -26.18
N ASN A 312 -8.80 0.21 -27.40
CA ASN A 312 -9.65 0.49 -28.57
C ASN A 312 -10.33 -0.80 -29.08
N LEU A 313 -11.20 -0.67 -30.07
CA LEU A 313 -11.92 -1.80 -30.67
C LEU A 313 -10.96 -2.85 -31.25
N ARG A 314 -9.90 -2.40 -31.93
CA ARG A 314 -8.87 -3.28 -32.50
C ARG A 314 -8.17 -4.12 -31.43
N GLY A 315 -7.85 -3.52 -30.28
CA GLY A 315 -7.26 -4.23 -29.16
C GLY A 315 -8.18 -5.30 -28.57
N LEU A 316 -9.51 -5.08 -28.59
CA LEU A 316 -10.48 -6.10 -28.21
C LEU A 316 -10.56 -7.26 -29.21
N GLU A 317 -10.40 -6.97 -30.50
CA GLU A 317 -10.47 -7.97 -31.58
C GLU A 317 -9.19 -8.80 -31.70
N THR A 318 -8.03 -8.18 -31.50
CA THR A 318 -6.73 -8.82 -31.64
C THR A 318 -6.29 -9.66 -30.42
N GLY A 319 -6.99 -9.52 -29.30
CA GLY A 319 -6.65 -10.19 -28.06
C GLY A 319 -5.57 -9.47 -27.25
N GLY A 320 -5.36 -9.93 -26.03
CA GLY A 320 -4.37 -9.35 -25.12
C GLY A 320 -2.93 -9.74 -25.47
N GLN A 321 -1.98 -8.95 -25.00
CA GLN A 321 -0.54 -9.22 -25.18
C GLN A 321 -0.06 -10.46 -24.40
N TRP A 322 -0.86 -10.98 -23.46
CA TRP A 322 -0.48 -12.10 -22.62
C TRP A 322 -1.24 -13.37 -23.00
N THR A 323 -0.53 -14.38 -23.41
CA THR A 323 -1.08 -15.72 -23.61
C THR A 323 -0.78 -16.55 -22.38
N SER A 324 -1.79 -16.88 -21.60
CA SER A 324 -1.65 -17.72 -20.40
C SER A 324 -1.35 -19.17 -20.81
N SER A 325 -0.37 -19.79 -20.14
CA SER A 325 -0.03 -21.21 -20.30
C SER A 325 -1.02 -22.14 -19.60
N LEU A 326 -1.90 -21.60 -18.79
CA LEU A 326 -2.82 -22.35 -17.93
C LEU A 326 -4.01 -22.92 -18.73
N PRO A 327 -4.44 -24.16 -18.41
CA PRO A 327 -5.58 -24.80 -19.07
C PRO A 327 -6.91 -24.27 -18.49
N TRP A 328 -7.27 -23.02 -18.79
CA TRP A 328 -8.42 -22.32 -18.21
C TRP A 328 -9.75 -23.05 -18.35
N THR A 329 -9.94 -23.81 -19.43
CA THR A 329 -11.14 -24.66 -19.61
C THR A 329 -11.28 -25.68 -18.50
N TRP A 330 -10.22 -26.40 -18.16
CA TRP A 330 -10.24 -27.39 -17.08
C TRP A 330 -10.32 -26.76 -15.70
N ILE A 331 -9.66 -25.63 -15.48
CA ILE A 331 -9.79 -24.85 -14.24
C ILE A 331 -11.24 -24.42 -14.03
N THR A 332 -11.85 -23.80 -15.04
CA THR A 332 -13.25 -23.36 -15.00
C THR A 332 -14.19 -24.53 -14.73
N LEU A 333 -14.02 -25.65 -15.43
CA LEU A 333 -14.84 -26.85 -15.24
C LEU A 333 -14.71 -27.42 -13.83
N SER A 334 -13.48 -27.51 -13.31
CA SER A 334 -13.21 -28.01 -11.95
C SER A 334 -13.87 -27.13 -10.89
N PHE A 335 -13.71 -25.80 -11.03
CA PHE A 335 -14.35 -24.84 -10.13
C PHE A 335 -15.88 -24.87 -10.25
N ALA A 336 -16.43 -24.97 -11.45
CA ALA A 336 -17.87 -25.09 -11.66
C ALA A 336 -18.45 -26.36 -11.03
N LEU A 337 -17.80 -27.51 -11.21
CA LEU A 337 -18.21 -28.77 -10.62
C LEU A 337 -18.16 -28.74 -9.08
N LEU A 338 -17.11 -28.18 -8.51
CA LEU A 338 -16.98 -28.06 -7.07
C LEU A 338 -18.02 -27.06 -6.50
N TYR A 339 -18.28 -25.93 -7.18
CA TYR A 339 -19.34 -25.00 -6.80
C TYR A 339 -20.72 -25.69 -6.86
N LEU A 340 -21.00 -26.42 -7.93
CA LEU A 340 -22.24 -27.16 -8.08
C LEU A 340 -22.40 -28.22 -6.99
N TRP A 341 -21.32 -28.94 -6.64
CA TRP A 341 -21.32 -29.90 -5.55
C TRP A 341 -21.63 -29.23 -4.21
N LEU A 342 -21.03 -28.08 -3.88
CA LEU A 342 -21.39 -27.30 -2.68
C LEU A 342 -22.84 -26.82 -2.74
N TYR A 343 -23.25 -26.26 -3.86
CA TYR A 343 -24.57 -25.67 -4.07
C TYR A 343 -25.71 -26.69 -3.93
N THR A 344 -25.48 -27.95 -4.34
CA THR A 344 -26.50 -29.04 -4.29
C THR A 344 -26.54 -29.75 -2.97
N ARG A 345 -25.69 -29.44 -2.00
CA ARG A 345 -25.77 -30.03 -0.66
C ARG A 345 -27.05 -29.69 0.07
N ARG A 346 -27.41 -30.56 1.01
CA ARG A 346 -28.68 -30.48 1.82
C ARG A 346 -28.49 -29.50 2.99
N TYR A 347 -28.22 -28.23 2.71
CA TYR A 347 -28.20 -27.20 3.73
C TYR A 347 -29.64 -26.83 4.14
N ASP A 348 -29.80 -26.37 5.39
CA ASP A 348 -31.09 -25.84 5.87
C ASP A 348 -31.29 -24.40 5.35
N TRP A 349 -31.89 -24.27 4.17
CA TRP A 349 -32.21 -22.98 3.54
C TRP A 349 -33.40 -22.26 4.19
N THR A 350 -33.99 -22.77 5.26
CA THR A 350 -35.00 -22.03 6.03
C THR A 350 -34.37 -21.07 7.04
N ARG A 351 -33.11 -21.27 7.36
CA ARG A 351 -32.31 -20.43 8.29
C ARG A 351 -31.71 -19.24 7.59
N VAL A 352 -31.78 -18.06 8.24
CA VAL A 352 -31.21 -16.79 7.75
C VAL A 352 -29.69 -16.90 7.61
N ARG A 353 -29.05 -17.67 8.50
CA ARG A 353 -27.59 -17.88 8.46
C ARG A 353 -27.13 -18.52 7.14
N THR A 354 -27.90 -19.46 6.59
CA THR A 354 -27.49 -20.22 5.39
C THR A 354 -27.24 -19.33 4.16
N PRO A 355 -28.16 -18.44 3.71
CA PRO A 355 -27.88 -17.57 2.58
C PRO A 355 -26.75 -16.57 2.85
N ILE A 356 -26.59 -16.07 4.09
CA ILE A 356 -25.46 -15.17 4.43
C ILE A 356 -24.13 -15.90 4.28
N VAL A 357 -24.00 -17.08 4.88
CA VAL A 357 -22.80 -17.92 4.78
C VAL A 357 -22.54 -18.35 3.34
N PHE A 358 -23.58 -18.74 2.61
CA PHE A 358 -23.39 -19.19 1.23
C PHE A 358 -23.02 -18.03 0.29
N THR A 359 -23.47 -16.80 0.58
CA THR A 359 -22.98 -15.60 -0.13
C THR A 359 -21.50 -15.40 0.12
N ALA A 360 -21.04 -15.48 1.37
CA ALA A 360 -19.63 -15.41 1.73
C ALA A 360 -18.80 -16.48 0.99
N LEU A 361 -19.27 -17.72 0.98
CA LEU A 361 -18.64 -18.83 0.25
C LEU A 361 -18.55 -18.56 -1.24
N SER A 362 -19.61 -18.04 -1.86
CA SER A 362 -19.63 -17.73 -3.29
C SER A 362 -18.64 -16.60 -3.65
N ILE A 363 -18.49 -15.59 -2.78
CA ILE A 363 -17.51 -14.51 -2.96
C ILE A 363 -16.09 -15.05 -2.84
N ILE A 364 -15.77 -15.82 -1.81
CA ILE A 364 -14.44 -16.44 -1.65
C ILE A 364 -14.15 -17.35 -2.84
N TRP A 365 -15.13 -18.13 -3.26
CA TRP A 365 -15.04 -19.01 -4.42
C TRP A 365 -14.69 -18.25 -5.71
N LEU A 366 -15.40 -17.14 -5.96
CA LEU A 366 -15.14 -16.28 -7.10
C LEU A 366 -13.69 -15.76 -7.08
N PHE A 367 -13.20 -15.33 -5.93
CA PHE A 367 -11.84 -14.80 -5.80
C PHE A 367 -10.75 -15.87 -5.93
N LEU A 368 -11.01 -17.09 -5.48
CA LEU A 368 -10.09 -18.23 -5.69
C LEU A 368 -10.05 -18.67 -7.15
N TYR A 369 -11.17 -18.57 -7.87
CA TYR A 369 -11.25 -18.85 -9.30
C TYR A 369 -10.68 -17.74 -10.16
N SER A 370 -10.87 -16.48 -9.77
CA SER A 370 -10.51 -15.30 -10.55
C SER A 370 -9.05 -15.36 -11.02
N LYS A 371 -8.80 -14.97 -12.28
CA LYS A 371 -7.44 -14.77 -12.81
C LYS A 371 -6.62 -13.82 -11.95
N GLY A 372 -7.27 -12.82 -11.36
CA GLY A 372 -6.60 -11.76 -10.63
C GLY A 372 -7.20 -11.48 -9.27
N TRP A 373 -6.34 -10.97 -8.43
CA TRP A 373 -6.68 -10.34 -7.16
C TRP A 373 -6.28 -8.87 -7.24
N SER A 374 -7.10 -8.00 -6.65
CA SER A 374 -6.76 -6.60 -6.46
C SER A 374 -6.94 -6.24 -4.98
N PRO A 375 -6.13 -5.33 -4.44
CA PRO A 375 -6.11 -5.02 -3.01
C PRO A 375 -7.46 -4.66 -2.43
N GLN A 376 -8.28 -3.95 -3.17
CA GLN A 376 -9.63 -3.55 -2.78
C GLN A 376 -10.60 -4.72 -2.58
N PHE A 377 -10.33 -5.91 -3.12
CA PHE A 377 -11.23 -7.07 -3.00
C PHE A 377 -11.33 -7.63 -1.58
N VAL A 378 -10.35 -7.34 -0.73
CA VAL A 378 -10.35 -7.77 0.67
C VAL A 378 -11.60 -7.31 1.43
N VAL A 379 -12.16 -6.14 1.09
CA VAL A 379 -13.36 -5.56 1.75
C VAL A 379 -14.57 -6.47 1.64
N TRP A 380 -14.73 -7.17 0.50
CA TRP A 380 -15.82 -8.13 0.30
C TRP A 380 -15.73 -9.30 1.27
N VAL A 381 -14.54 -9.81 1.51
CA VAL A 381 -14.32 -10.91 2.46
C VAL A 381 -14.51 -10.42 3.89
N LEU A 382 -13.95 -9.25 4.23
CA LEU A 382 -14.00 -8.70 5.57
C LEU A 382 -15.43 -8.36 6.02
N ALA A 383 -16.32 -7.92 5.12
CA ALA A 383 -17.72 -7.68 5.43
C ALA A 383 -18.41 -8.96 5.99
N PHE A 384 -18.08 -10.14 5.45
CA PHE A 384 -18.60 -11.41 5.94
C PHE A 384 -17.84 -11.96 7.15
N VAL A 385 -16.54 -11.69 7.28
CA VAL A 385 -15.79 -12.00 8.52
C VAL A 385 -16.43 -11.26 9.70
N VAL A 386 -16.72 -9.97 9.55
CA VAL A 386 -17.40 -9.16 10.56
C VAL A 386 -18.76 -9.73 10.98
N LEU A 387 -19.54 -10.22 10.02
CA LEU A 387 -20.88 -10.79 10.27
C LEU A 387 -20.83 -12.19 10.90
N LEU A 388 -19.88 -13.03 10.48
CA LEU A 388 -19.89 -14.47 10.79
C LEU A 388 -18.83 -14.88 11.82
N ARG A 389 -17.81 -14.02 12.03
CA ARG A 389 -16.71 -14.21 12.98
C ARG A 389 -16.38 -12.93 13.75
N PRO A 390 -17.34 -12.32 14.48
CA PRO A 390 -17.09 -11.15 15.33
C PRO A 390 -16.43 -11.57 16.66
N ASP A 391 -15.35 -12.33 16.57
CA ASP A 391 -14.55 -12.88 17.67
C ASP A 391 -13.08 -12.56 17.48
N LEU A 392 -12.23 -12.92 18.44
CA LEU A 392 -10.78 -12.68 18.37
C LEU A 392 -10.15 -13.31 17.13
N PHE A 393 -10.57 -14.51 16.75
CA PHE A 393 -10.06 -15.15 15.54
C PHE A 393 -10.39 -14.33 14.28
N GLY A 394 -11.63 -13.85 14.15
CA GLY A 394 -12.03 -12.98 13.05
C GLY A 394 -11.25 -11.66 13.01
N VAL A 395 -10.95 -11.06 14.17
CA VAL A 395 -10.11 -9.85 14.27
C VAL A 395 -8.68 -10.14 13.79
N LEU A 396 -8.06 -11.21 14.29
CA LEU A 396 -6.71 -11.60 13.86
C LEU A 396 -6.65 -11.90 12.36
N LEU A 397 -7.66 -12.59 11.84
CA LEU A 397 -7.77 -12.88 10.41
C LEU A 397 -7.91 -11.60 9.58
N ALA A 398 -8.74 -10.65 10.03
CA ALA A 398 -8.91 -9.37 9.36
C ALA A 398 -7.62 -8.54 9.35
N ILE A 399 -6.89 -8.51 10.47
CA ILE A 399 -5.58 -7.86 10.55
C ILE A 399 -4.60 -8.54 9.58
N MET A 400 -4.52 -9.86 9.59
CA MET A 400 -3.60 -10.59 8.72
C MET A 400 -3.93 -10.38 7.23
N LEU A 401 -5.19 -10.51 6.82
CA LEU A 401 -5.60 -10.26 5.43
C LEU A 401 -5.32 -8.82 5.00
N THR A 402 -5.51 -7.85 5.89
CA THR A 402 -5.18 -6.45 5.61
C THR A 402 -3.66 -6.27 5.49
N LEU A 403 -2.87 -6.86 6.38
CA LEU A 403 -1.41 -6.82 6.31
C LEU A 403 -0.88 -7.43 5.01
N LEU A 404 -1.35 -8.64 4.66
CA LEU A 404 -0.98 -9.29 3.39
C LEU A 404 -1.29 -8.40 2.18
N ASN A 405 -2.44 -7.72 2.24
CA ASN A 405 -2.87 -6.82 1.19
C ASN A 405 -1.97 -5.58 1.05
N VAL A 406 -1.55 -4.99 2.18
CA VAL A 406 -0.61 -3.86 2.19
C VAL A 406 0.77 -4.29 1.72
N LEU A 407 1.27 -5.43 2.17
CA LEU A 407 2.56 -5.97 1.73
C LEU A 407 2.60 -6.25 0.23
N GLU A 408 1.50 -6.74 -0.32
CA GLU A 408 1.40 -7.04 -1.74
C GLU A 408 1.26 -5.79 -2.61
N SER A 409 0.35 -4.87 -2.25
CA SER A 409 0.06 -3.70 -3.06
C SER A 409 1.06 -2.57 -2.83
N SER A 410 1.22 -2.14 -1.58
CA SER A 410 2.03 -0.96 -1.29
C SER A 410 3.52 -1.29 -1.22
N VAL A 411 3.88 -2.42 -0.58
CA VAL A 411 5.29 -2.75 -0.41
C VAL A 411 5.86 -3.38 -1.70
N PHE A 412 5.28 -4.49 -2.18
CA PHE A 412 5.84 -5.15 -3.36
C PHE A 412 5.62 -4.34 -4.64
N LEU A 413 4.37 -4.01 -5.00
CA LEU A 413 4.11 -3.44 -6.32
C LEU A 413 4.64 -2.01 -6.51
N ILE A 414 4.82 -1.24 -5.42
CA ILE A 414 5.20 0.17 -5.50
C ILE A 414 6.62 0.39 -4.99
N LEU A 415 6.93 -0.07 -3.76
CA LEU A 415 8.21 0.23 -3.12
C LEU A 415 9.33 -0.73 -3.50
N LEU A 416 9.04 -2.03 -3.61
CA LEU A 416 10.04 -3.10 -3.78
C LEU A 416 9.63 -4.10 -4.87
N PRO A 417 9.40 -3.67 -6.14
CA PRO A 417 8.87 -4.54 -7.20
C PRO A 417 9.80 -5.71 -7.58
N ASP A 418 11.08 -5.62 -7.26
CA ASP A 418 12.06 -6.66 -7.53
C ASP A 418 12.06 -7.80 -6.49
N GLU A 419 11.47 -7.56 -5.31
CA GLU A 419 11.44 -8.52 -4.21
C GLU A 419 10.29 -9.53 -4.36
N ARG A 420 10.36 -10.36 -5.42
CA ARG A 420 9.31 -11.33 -5.79
C ARG A 420 8.87 -12.25 -4.66
N TRP A 421 9.75 -12.54 -3.70
CA TRP A 421 9.41 -13.39 -2.55
C TRP A 421 8.26 -12.81 -1.72
N ILE A 422 8.13 -11.47 -1.64
CA ILE A 422 7.02 -10.80 -0.93
C ILE A 422 5.70 -11.17 -1.59
N LEU A 423 5.60 -11.02 -2.93
CA LEU A 423 4.41 -11.40 -3.67
C LEU A 423 4.09 -12.88 -3.52
N VAL A 424 5.08 -13.76 -3.66
CA VAL A 424 4.89 -15.21 -3.53
C VAL A 424 4.36 -15.55 -2.14
N ALA A 425 4.98 -15.05 -1.08
CA ALA A 425 4.58 -15.33 0.29
C ALA A 425 3.17 -14.80 0.59
N THR A 426 2.85 -13.56 0.19
CA THR A 426 1.55 -12.94 0.44
C THR A 426 0.42 -13.63 -0.32
N VAL A 427 0.62 -13.94 -1.60
CA VAL A 427 -0.37 -14.65 -2.44
C VAL A 427 -0.65 -16.04 -1.89
N LEU A 428 0.38 -16.81 -1.52
CA LEU A 428 0.21 -18.16 -0.96
C LEU A 428 -0.48 -18.12 0.40
N ALA A 429 -0.05 -17.23 1.31
CA ALA A 429 -0.67 -17.08 2.63
C ALA A 429 -2.14 -16.65 2.51
N ARG A 430 -2.44 -15.64 1.70
CA ARG A 430 -3.82 -15.18 1.44
C ARG A 430 -4.67 -16.29 0.85
N THR A 431 -4.18 -17.01 -0.15
CA THR A 431 -4.93 -18.10 -0.78
C THR A 431 -5.24 -19.21 0.22
N ALA A 432 -4.26 -19.61 1.05
CA ALA A 432 -4.47 -20.57 2.12
C ALA A 432 -5.51 -20.09 3.12
N LEU A 433 -5.42 -18.83 3.58
CA LEU A 433 -6.39 -18.25 4.52
C LEU A 433 -7.80 -18.16 3.92
N LEU A 434 -7.95 -17.83 2.64
CA LEU A 434 -9.25 -17.81 1.96
C LEU A 434 -9.86 -19.23 1.85
N ILE A 435 -9.06 -20.24 1.53
CA ILE A 435 -9.51 -21.63 1.51
C ILE A 435 -9.96 -22.07 2.91
N LEU A 436 -9.17 -21.80 3.94
CA LEU A 436 -9.47 -22.14 5.32
C LEU A 436 -10.71 -21.41 5.83
N LEU A 437 -10.88 -20.14 5.48
CA LEU A 437 -12.06 -19.35 5.77
C LEU A 437 -13.31 -19.93 5.08
N ALA A 438 -13.20 -20.38 3.84
CA ALA A 438 -14.28 -21.07 3.15
C ALA A 438 -14.66 -22.38 3.86
N ILE A 439 -13.68 -23.14 4.35
CA ILE A 439 -13.92 -24.37 5.15
C ILE A 439 -14.62 -24.04 6.47
N ASP A 440 -14.17 -22.99 7.16
CA ASP A 440 -14.82 -22.50 8.38
C ASP A 440 -16.27 -22.11 8.14
N PHE A 441 -16.54 -21.29 7.13
CA PHE A 441 -17.89 -20.86 6.78
C PHE A 441 -18.76 -22.04 6.35
N ALA A 442 -18.26 -22.94 5.51
CA ALA A 442 -18.98 -24.16 5.15
C ALA A 442 -19.33 -25.01 6.39
N GLY A 443 -18.41 -25.09 7.35
CA GLY A 443 -18.63 -25.79 8.62
C GLY A 443 -19.81 -25.23 9.44
N GLN A 444 -20.10 -23.92 9.34
CA GLN A 444 -21.22 -23.28 10.06
C GLN A 444 -22.61 -23.73 9.59
N ILE A 445 -22.72 -24.18 8.33
CA ILE A 445 -23.97 -24.61 7.71
C ILE A 445 -23.96 -26.11 7.31
N TRP A 446 -22.90 -26.84 7.68
CA TRP A 446 -22.73 -28.23 7.26
C TRP A 446 -23.87 -29.13 7.79
N PRO A 447 -24.44 -30.01 6.96
CA PRO A 447 -25.60 -30.81 7.36
C PRO A 447 -25.36 -31.73 8.58
N ALA A 448 -24.13 -32.17 8.79
CA ALA A 448 -23.72 -32.95 9.96
C ALA A 448 -23.00 -32.05 10.98
N PRO A 449 -23.64 -31.64 12.10
CA PRO A 449 -23.07 -30.63 13.02
C PRO A 449 -21.70 -31.01 13.59
N ARG A 450 -21.47 -32.28 13.95
CA ARG A 450 -20.16 -32.74 14.45
C ARG A 450 -19.04 -32.55 13.43
N ARG A 451 -19.29 -32.88 12.16
CA ARG A 451 -18.33 -32.66 11.07
C ARG A 451 -18.11 -31.16 10.82
N GLY A 452 -19.17 -30.36 10.85
CA GLY A 452 -19.09 -28.92 10.76
C GLY A 452 -18.20 -28.32 11.83
N GLN A 453 -18.35 -28.73 13.09
CA GLN A 453 -17.47 -28.28 14.18
C GLN A 453 -16.01 -28.72 14.00
N GLN A 454 -15.77 -29.95 13.51
CA GLN A 454 -14.42 -30.41 13.19
C GLN A 454 -13.77 -29.58 12.09
N MET A 455 -14.54 -29.28 11.02
CA MET A 455 -14.08 -28.39 9.93
C MET A 455 -13.69 -27.01 10.46
N GLN A 456 -14.53 -26.40 11.31
CA GLN A 456 -14.24 -25.10 11.91
C GLN A 456 -12.98 -25.13 12.78
N ARG A 457 -12.84 -26.12 13.66
CA ARG A 457 -11.66 -26.25 14.53
C ARG A 457 -10.38 -26.44 13.73
N ALA A 458 -10.42 -27.31 12.71
CA ALA A 458 -9.28 -27.52 11.82
C ALA A 458 -8.93 -26.26 11.05
N ALA A 459 -9.93 -25.55 10.49
CA ALA A 459 -9.73 -24.32 9.76
C ALA A 459 -9.09 -23.22 10.65
N VAL A 460 -9.59 -23.04 11.87
CA VAL A 460 -9.04 -22.07 12.84
C VAL A 460 -7.60 -22.42 13.21
N GLY A 461 -7.31 -23.69 13.54
CA GLY A 461 -5.96 -24.14 13.90
C GLY A 461 -4.97 -23.99 12.75
N LEU A 462 -5.35 -24.38 11.54
CA LEU A 462 -4.51 -24.22 10.34
C LEU A 462 -4.34 -22.75 9.96
N SER A 463 -5.37 -21.91 10.09
CA SER A 463 -5.25 -20.47 9.87
C SER A 463 -4.26 -19.83 10.83
N ALA A 464 -4.30 -20.20 12.12
CA ALA A 464 -3.32 -19.74 13.09
C ALA A 464 -1.89 -20.17 12.71
N ALA A 465 -1.71 -21.40 12.23
CA ALA A 465 -0.40 -21.88 11.76
C ALA A 465 0.08 -21.09 10.53
N VAL A 466 -0.79 -20.79 9.56
CA VAL A 466 -0.46 -19.94 8.40
C VAL A 466 -0.06 -18.52 8.84
N MET A 467 -0.81 -17.92 9.78
CA MET A 467 -0.50 -16.58 10.30
C MET A 467 0.88 -16.56 10.99
N VAL A 468 1.17 -17.54 11.84
CA VAL A 468 2.47 -17.66 12.52
C VAL A 468 3.59 -17.88 11.52
N ALA A 469 3.40 -18.77 10.55
CA ALA A 469 4.37 -19.01 9.48
C ALA A 469 4.66 -17.74 8.68
N MET A 470 3.62 -16.95 8.34
CA MET A 470 3.78 -15.70 7.61
C MET A 470 4.56 -14.66 8.42
N VAL A 471 4.27 -14.53 9.72
CA VAL A 471 5.06 -13.66 10.61
C VAL A 471 6.52 -14.12 10.63
N GLY A 472 6.79 -15.42 10.73
CA GLY A 472 8.15 -15.97 10.66
C GLY A 472 8.85 -15.64 9.33
N VAL A 473 8.16 -15.78 8.20
CA VAL A 473 8.68 -15.40 6.87
C VAL A 473 9.02 -13.92 6.81
N MET A 474 8.16 -13.05 7.36
CA MET A 474 8.42 -11.60 7.40
C MET A 474 9.63 -11.26 8.29
N LEU A 475 9.72 -11.86 9.48
CA LEU A 475 10.84 -11.62 10.41
C LEU A 475 12.19 -12.04 9.82
N VAL A 476 12.23 -13.04 8.95
CA VAL A 476 13.45 -13.50 8.27
C VAL A 476 13.69 -12.71 6.98
N GLY A 477 12.65 -12.43 6.22
CA GLY A 477 12.72 -11.77 4.92
C GLY A 477 13.01 -10.28 5.01
N ALA A 478 12.32 -9.55 5.91
CA ALA A 478 12.40 -8.10 5.98
C ALA A 478 13.83 -7.57 6.24
N PRO A 479 14.63 -8.12 7.17
CA PRO A 479 16.01 -7.66 7.35
C PRO A 479 16.88 -7.87 6.11
N ARG A 480 16.73 -9.02 5.43
CA ARG A 480 17.49 -9.32 4.19
C ARG A 480 17.11 -8.36 3.07
N THR A 481 15.82 -8.08 2.93
CA THR A 481 15.33 -7.12 1.94
C THR A 481 15.81 -5.71 2.25
N ALA A 482 15.81 -5.30 3.53
CA ALA A 482 16.34 -4.00 3.94
C ALA A 482 17.82 -3.87 3.60
N GLN A 483 18.64 -4.89 3.87
CA GLN A 483 20.05 -4.92 3.53
C GLN A 483 20.27 -4.87 1.99
N ALA A 484 19.51 -5.68 1.24
CA ALA A 484 19.61 -5.67 -0.23
C ALA A 484 19.17 -4.34 -0.83
N TYR A 485 18.13 -3.72 -0.29
CA TYR A 485 17.67 -2.40 -0.67
C TYR A 485 18.75 -1.33 -0.39
N GLN A 486 19.32 -1.32 0.81
CA GLN A 486 20.41 -0.42 1.17
C GLN A 486 21.62 -0.59 0.25
N ALA A 487 22.02 -1.84 -0.04
CA ALA A 487 23.13 -2.12 -0.94
C ALA A 487 22.87 -1.59 -2.37
N ARG A 488 21.64 -1.76 -2.90
CA ARG A 488 21.28 -1.20 -4.22
C ARG A 488 21.27 0.31 -4.21
N ARG A 489 20.69 0.94 -3.19
CA ARG A 489 20.67 2.39 -3.05
C ARG A 489 22.08 2.96 -2.98
N LEU A 490 23.00 2.29 -2.26
CA LEU A 490 24.39 2.68 -2.22
C LEU A 490 25.07 2.53 -3.58
N ALA A 491 24.82 1.42 -4.29
CA ALA A 491 25.42 1.19 -5.61
C ALA A 491 25.02 2.25 -6.66
N GLU A 492 23.80 2.80 -6.52
CA GLU A 492 23.26 3.85 -7.38
C GLU A 492 23.56 5.28 -6.86
N HIS A 493 24.12 5.41 -5.64
CA HIS A 493 24.32 6.69 -5.00
C HIS A 493 25.48 7.47 -5.65
N PRO A 494 25.31 8.78 -5.93
CA PRO A 494 26.36 9.60 -6.53
C PRO A 494 27.66 9.62 -5.73
N CYS A 495 27.59 9.56 -4.39
CA CYS A 495 28.75 9.58 -3.49
C CYS A 495 29.21 8.17 -3.05
N ARG A 496 28.86 7.09 -3.75
CA ARG A 496 29.20 5.71 -3.36
C ARG A 496 30.70 5.48 -3.13
N GLU A 497 31.53 6.16 -3.93
CA GLU A 497 32.98 6.04 -3.84
C GLU A 497 33.51 6.73 -2.57
N ALA A 498 32.93 7.87 -2.19
CA ALA A 498 33.25 8.55 -0.94
C ALA A 498 32.81 7.70 0.28
N VAL A 499 31.64 7.06 0.23
CA VAL A 499 31.19 6.14 1.29
C VAL A 499 32.14 4.95 1.42
N ALA A 500 32.54 4.33 0.31
CA ALA A 500 33.47 3.19 0.32
C ALA A 500 34.86 3.61 0.86
N TYR A 501 35.33 4.78 0.50
CA TYR A 501 36.58 5.32 1.00
C TYR A 501 36.52 5.59 2.52
N LEU A 502 35.46 6.27 3.00
CA LEU A 502 35.26 6.55 4.42
C LEU A 502 35.06 5.26 5.24
N ASP A 503 34.35 4.27 4.72
CA ASP A 503 34.16 2.99 5.38
C ASP A 503 35.50 2.26 5.57
N ALA A 504 36.39 2.32 4.57
CA ALA A 504 37.75 1.79 4.65
C ALA A 504 38.62 2.53 5.70
N GLN A 505 38.29 3.78 6.01
CA GLN A 505 38.96 4.61 7.01
C GLN A 505 38.32 4.58 8.40
N ALA A 506 37.25 3.81 8.59
CA ALA A 506 36.41 3.79 9.79
C ALA A 506 37.13 3.40 11.10
N GLY A 507 38.37 3.04 11.07
CA GLY A 507 39.23 2.82 12.26
C GLY A 507 40.18 3.95 12.58
N SER A 508 40.22 5.06 11.78
CA SER A 508 41.09 6.19 11.98
C SER A 508 40.62 7.11 13.12
N LEU A 509 41.51 7.94 13.63
CA LEU A 509 41.25 8.85 14.77
C LEU A 509 40.16 9.88 14.48
N THR A 510 39.88 10.20 13.22
CA THR A 510 38.91 11.22 12.81
C THR A 510 37.55 10.61 12.65
N ARG A 511 36.65 10.86 13.59
CA ARG A 511 35.29 10.28 13.61
C ARG A 511 34.15 11.25 13.26
N THR A 512 34.45 12.52 13.10
CA THR A 512 33.47 13.54 12.70
C THR A 512 33.47 13.69 11.20
N LEU A 513 32.29 13.60 10.57
CA LEU A 513 32.03 13.87 9.16
C LEU A 513 31.03 15.03 9.07
N ALA A 514 31.51 16.18 8.62
CA ALA A 514 30.70 17.39 8.46
C ALA A 514 30.29 17.59 7.00
N MET A 515 29.11 18.16 6.80
CA MET A 515 28.52 18.45 5.49
C MET A 515 27.64 19.69 5.55
N ASP A 516 27.38 20.30 4.43
CA ASP A 516 26.57 21.52 4.30
C ASP A 516 25.09 21.25 3.97
N ASP A 517 24.73 20.02 3.64
CA ASP A 517 23.41 19.67 3.12
C ASP A 517 22.71 18.62 4.00
N THR A 518 21.51 18.96 4.50
CA THR A 518 20.66 18.05 5.27
C THR A 518 20.19 16.84 4.44
N ALA A 519 20.00 17.02 3.13
CA ALA A 519 19.65 15.92 2.24
C ALA A 519 20.81 14.94 2.12
N LEU A 520 22.05 15.45 1.98
CA LEU A 520 23.27 14.63 1.96
C LEU A 520 23.43 13.87 3.28
N TRP A 521 23.15 14.50 4.42
CA TRP A 521 23.16 13.85 5.72
C TRP A 521 22.16 12.67 5.75
N SER A 522 20.92 12.91 5.32
CA SER A 522 19.87 11.86 5.29
C SER A 522 20.24 10.70 4.38
N ASP A 523 20.90 11.01 3.26
CA ASP A 523 21.37 10.02 2.31
C ASP A 523 22.52 9.17 2.87
N LEU A 524 23.50 9.78 3.57
CA LEU A 524 24.72 9.10 4.03
C LEU A 524 24.58 8.43 5.41
N TYR A 525 23.66 8.90 6.25
CA TYR A 525 23.49 8.40 7.61
C TYR A 525 23.27 6.87 7.71
N PRO A 526 22.51 6.22 6.82
CA PRO A 526 22.31 4.77 6.88
C PRO A 526 23.59 3.93 6.74
N TRP A 527 24.62 4.47 6.08
CA TRP A 527 25.87 3.75 5.83
C TRP A 527 27.00 4.16 6.76
N LEU A 528 27.10 5.43 7.08
CA LEU A 528 28.23 6.00 7.83
C LEU A 528 27.89 6.35 9.28
N GLY A 529 26.61 6.46 9.67
CA GLY A 529 26.20 6.92 10.98
C GLY A 529 26.60 6.02 12.16
N ALA A 530 26.97 4.76 11.90
CA ALA A 530 27.50 3.87 12.91
C ALA A 530 29.01 4.07 13.17
N ALA A 531 29.74 4.55 12.18
CA ALA A 531 31.20 4.73 12.23
C ALA A 531 31.63 6.19 12.48
N TYR A 532 30.82 7.13 12.04
CA TYR A 532 31.12 8.56 12.09
C TYR A 532 30.03 9.35 12.83
N LYS A 533 30.45 10.42 13.54
CA LYS A 533 29.54 11.47 14.02
C LYS A 533 29.24 12.38 12.83
N LEU A 534 28.06 12.19 12.20
CA LEU A 534 27.64 13.02 11.07
C LEU A 534 27.07 14.34 11.59
N VAL A 535 27.60 15.47 11.11
CA VAL A 535 27.20 16.81 11.52
C VAL A 535 26.83 17.62 10.29
N VAL A 536 25.64 18.21 10.31
CA VAL A 536 25.22 19.16 9.28
C VAL A 536 25.57 20.56 9.74
N VAL A 537 26.32 21.26 8.91
CA VAL A 537 26.70 22.66 9.11
C VAL A 537 25.76 23.49 8.24
N ASP A 538 24.50 23.53 8.60
CA ASP A 538 23.50 24.32 7.89
C ASP A 538 23.32 25.72 8.51
N GLY A 539 22.71 26.63 7.76
CA GLY A 539 22.40 27.98 8.22
C GLY A 539 21.15 28.06 9.08
N TYR A 540 20.62 26.94 9.59
CA TYR A 540 19.51 27.00 10.51
C TYR A 540 19.88 27.86 11.73
N ASN A 541 19.19 28.94 11.88
CA ASN A 541 19.52 30.01 12.79
C ASN A 541 18.25 30.53 13.48
N PRO A 542 18.00 30.12 14.71
CA PRO A 542 16.84 30.60 15.47
C PRO A 542 16.95 32.10 15.82
N ASP A 543 18.12 32.70 15.74
CA ASP A 543 18.40 34.05 16.19
C ASP A 543 18.48 35.08 15.04
N ASP A 544 18.08 34.70 13.82
CA ASP A 544 18.06 35.56 12.61
C ASP A 544 19.40 36.20 12.26
N ARG A 545 20.53 35.53 12.57
CA ARG A 545 21.89 35.95 12.21
C ARG A 545 22.19 35.58 10.73
N PRO A 546 23.17 36.20 10.10
CA PRO A 546 23.62 35.76 8.76
C PRO A 546 24.02 34.28 8.76
N ALA A 547 23.51 33.53 7.80
CA ALA A 547 23.75 32.07 7.71
C ALA A 547 25.26 31.75 7.64
N ALA A 548 26.03 32.57 6.96
CA ALA A 548 27.50 32.44 6.86
C ALA A 548 28.20 32.49 8.22
N ASP A 549 27.76 33.37 9.12
CA ASP A 549 28.35 33.51 10.46
C ASP A 549 28.05 32.29 11.32
N VAL A 550 26.82 31.77 11.24
CA VAL A 550 26.43 30.57 11.96
C VAL A 550 27.20 29.33 11.47
N MET A 551 27.38 29.21 10.16
CA MET A 551 28.18 28.16 9.57
C MET A 551 29.65 28.23 10.00
N ALA A 552 30.25 29.42 9.96
CA ALA A 552 31.63 29.62 10.39
C ALA A 552 31.81 29.25 11.88
N GLU A 553 30.88 29.64 12.74
CA GLU A 553 30.89 29.30 14.17
C GLU A 553 30.81 27.80 14.39
N LYS A 554 29.86 27.08 13.73
CA LYS A 554 29.72 25.61 13.82
C LYS A 554 31.00 24.90 13.32
N LEU A 555 31.60 25.35 12.21
CA LEU A 555 32.84 24.78 11.70
C LEU A 555 33.99 25.01 12.68
N ALA A 556 34.06 26.20 13.29
CA ALA A 556 35.02 26.48 14.32
C ALA A 556 34.85 25.61 15.57
N GLU A 557 33.61 25.35 15.99
CA GLU A 557 33.31 24.46 17.10
C GLU A 557 33.75 23.01 16.79
N ILE A 558 33.39 22.49 15.61
CA ILE A 558 33.78 21.13 15.19
C ILE A 558 35.32 21.02 15.13
N SER A 559 36.01 22.07 14.66
CA SER A 559 37.46 22.09 14.54
C SER A 559 38.19 22.08 15.90
N GLN A 560 37.55 22.54 16.98
CA GLN A 560 38.10 22.44 18.35
C GLN A 560 38.09 21.00 18.87
N GLU A 561 37.22 20.14 18.37
CA GLU A 561 37.18 18.70 18.70
C GLU A 561 38.36 17.93 18.07
N GLY A 562 39.06 18.53 17.11
CA GLY A 562 40.19 17.95 16.40
C GLY A 562 40.00 17.93 14.88
N GLU A 563 40.69 17.00 14.24
CA GLU A 563 40.57 16.78 12.80
C GLU A 563 39.23 16.15 12.44
N PHE A 564 38.59 16.60 11.36
CA PHE A 564 37.33 16.09 10.87
C PHE A 564 37.31 15.93 9.36
N TRP A 565 36.40 15.10 8.84
CA TRP A 565 36.11 14.98 7.41
C TRP A 565 35.06 15.99 7.00
N TRP A 566 35.27 16.64 5.86
CA TRP A 566 34.29 17.46 5.16
C TRP A 566 33.86 16.76 3.88
N ILE A 567 32.57 16.67 3.61
CA ILE A 567 32.00 16.13 2.39
C ILE A 567 30.96 17.10 1.81
N GLU A 568 31.08 17.39 0.53
CA GLU A 568 30.10 18.16 -0.21
C GLU A 568 29.74 17.47 -1.52
N ARG A 569 28.55 17.74 -2.04
CA ARG A 569 28.08 17.23 -3.33
C ARG A 569 28.33 18.29 -4.39
N ASP A 570 28.78 17.88 -5.58
CA ASP A 570 29.01 18.80 -6.72
C ASP A 570 27.71 19.58 -7.04
N ALA A 571 27.82 20.89 -7.13
CA ALA A 571 26.67 21.81 -7.28
C ALA A 571 25.84 21.57 -8.56
N ASP A 572 26.43 20.98 -9.60
CA ASP A 572 25.73 20.64 -10.85
C ASP A 572 24.67 19.54 -10.68
N ALA A 573 24.67 18.84 -9.53
CA ALA A 573 23.72 17.78 -9.20
C ALA A 573 22.56 18.24 -8.29
N ALA A 574 22.55 19.49 -7.79
CA ALA A 574 21.58 19.96 -6.80
C ALA A 574 20.63 21.04 -7.34
N SER A 575 19.34 20.87 -7.10
CA SER A 575 18.25 21.64 -7.70
C SER A 575 17.91 23.01 -7.07
N SER A 576 18.81 23.66 -6.28
CA SER A 576 18.52 25.01 -5.74
C SER A 576 19.76 25.91 -5.75
N ALA A 577 19.95 26.58 -6.86
CA ALA A 577 21.14 27.42 -7.11
C ALA A 577 21.37 28.60 -6.13
N ALA A 578 20.34 29.19 -5.54
CA ALA A 578 20.49 30.42 -4.74
C ALA A 578 20.96 30.19 -3.28
N ALA A 579 20.58 29.06 -2.68
CA ALA A 579 21.05 28.70 -1.34
C ALA A 579 22.50 28.17 -1.40
N THR A 580 22.81 27.37 -2.40
CA THR A 580 24.11 26.73 -2.61
C THR A 580 25.24 27.75 -2.78
N GLU A 581 24.99 28.89 -3.46
CA GLU A 581 25.99 29.90 -3.72
C GLU A 581 26.44 30.66 -2.45
N GLN A 582 25.55 30.93 -1.50
CA GLN A 582 25.88 31.55 -0.21
C GLN A 582 26.64 30.60 0.74
N TRP A 583 26.35 29.32 0.67
CA TRP A 583 26.96 28.29 1.53
C TRP A 583 28.38 27.96 1.07
N SER A 584 28.60 27.79 -0.23
CA SER A 584 29.94 27.53 -0.78
C SER A 584 30.88 28.68 -0.45
N ALA A 585 30.38 29.92 -0.43
CA ALA A 585 31.19 31.09 -0.05
C ALA A 585 31.60 31.08 1.44
N ALA A 586 30.70 30.66 2.36
CA ALA A 586 31.01 30.56 3.79
C ALA A 586 32.02 29.45 4.09
N ALA A 587 31.85 28.27 3.47
CA ALA A 587 32.78 27.16 3.56
C ALA A 587 34.15 27.57 2.97
N THR A 588 34.17 28.19 1.80
CA THR A 588 35.42 28.71 1.16
C THR A 588 36.12 29.70 2.07
N ASN A 589 35.40 30.62 2.69
CA ASN A 589 35.99 31.60 3.62
C ASN A 589 36.56 30.92 4.87
N PHE A 590 35.88 29.92 5.42
CA PHE A 590 36.38 29.16 6.55
C PHE A 590 37.65 28.39 6.18
N PHE A 591 37.66 27.69 5.06
CA PHE A 591 38.85 26.94 4.60
C PHE A 591 40.02 27.83 4.20
N ALA A 592 39.78 29.10 3.82
CA ALA A 592 40.78 30.09 3.56
C ALA A 592 41.26 30.80 4.83
N ALA A 593 40.64 30.57 6.00
CA ALA A 593 41.01 31.24 7.24
C ALA A 593 42.40 30.83 7.72
N PRO A 594 43.18 31.75 8.28
CA PRO A 594 44.49 31.44 8.85
C PRO A 594 44.38 30.39 9.97
N GLY A 595 45.15 29.31 9.85
CA GLY A 595 45.13 28.22 10.82
C GLY A 595 44.20 27.05 10.47
N VAL A 596 43.41 27.16 9.43
CA VAL A 596 42.63 26.04 8.87
C VAL A 596 43.40 25.40 7.73
N TYR A 597 43.53 24.10 7.78
CA TYR A 597 44.29 23.32 6.80
C TYR A 597 43.45 22.18 6.27
N THR A 598 43.45 21.98 4.96
CA THR A 598 42.81 20.85 4.30
C THR A 598 43.86 19.87 3.77
N ARG A 599 43.62 18.59 3.96
CA ARG A 599 44.45 17.52 3.40
C ARG A 599 43.57 16.36 2.87
N ASP A 600 44.19 15.45 2.18
CA ASP A 600 43.52 14.31 1.59
C ASP A 600 42.29 14.70 0.74
N VAL A 601 42.41 15.83 0.03
CA VAL A 601 41.36 16.32 -0.87
C VAL A 601 41.21 15.35 -2.02
N GLN A 602 40.02 14.78 -2.17
CA GLN A 602 39.72 13.78 -3.19
C GLN A 602 38.34 14.03 -3.79
N ARG A 603 38.24 13.89 -5.10
CA ARG A 603 36.98 13.83 -5.79
C ARG A 603 36.60 12.35 -5.97
N LEU A 604 35.51 11.91 -5.35
CA LEU A 604 35.06 10.55 -5.30
C LEU A 604 33.61 10.45 -5.82
N GLY A 605 33.47 10.14 -7.11
CA GLY A 605 32.23 10.25 -7.83
C GLY A 605 31.73 11.67 -7.96
N ALA A 606 30.51 11.96 -7.53
CA ALA A 606 29.97 13.33 -7.51
C ALA A 606 30.12 14.02 -6.15
N CYS A 607 31.05 13.53 -5.30
CA CYS A 607 31.30 14.11 -4.00
C CYS A 607 32.78 14.49 -3.86
N ASP A 608 33.02 15.68 -3.30
CA ASP A 608 34.32 16.13 -2.88
C ASP A 608 34.50 15.86 -1.39
N LEU A 609 35.61 15.26 -1.04
CA LEU A 609 35.94 14.83 0.32
C LEU A 609 37.26 15.48 0.70
N ALA A 610 37.31 16.08 1.88
CA ALA A 610 38.53 16.69 2.41
C ALA A 610 38.69 16.40 3.91
N ARG A 611 39.89 16.24 4.38
CA ARG A 611 40.23 16.21 5.79
C ARG A 611 40.60 17.61 6.26
N VAL A 612 39.96 18.07 7.32
CA VAL A 612 40.11 19.44 7.83
C VAL A 612 40.72 19.42 9.23
N LEU A 613 41.71 20.24 9.43
CA LEU A 613 42.34 20.47 10.73
C LEU A 613 42.47 21.97 10.99
N SER A 614 42.02 22.41 12.16
CA SER A 614 42.27 23.77 12.64
C SER A 614 43.39 23.72 13.68
N LEU A 615 44.43 24.49 13.43
CA LEU A 615 45.48 24.70 14.40
C LEU A 615 45.41 26.15 14.92
N PRO A 616 45.69 26.38 16.22
CA PRO A 616 45.77 27.74 16.70
C PRO A 616 46.73 28.53 15.81
N ALA A 617 46.37 29.78 15.54
CA ALA A 617 47.21 30.68 14.74
C ALA A 617 48.59 30.84 15.42
N ALA A 618 49.45 29.88 15.16
CA ALA A 618 50.80 29.86 15.72
C ALA A 618 51.69 30.79 14.88
N ALA A 619 52.71 31.33 15.51
CA ALA A 619 53.80 31.95 14.80
C ALA A 619 54.31 30.96 13.74
N ASN A 620 54.65 31.45 12.55
CA ASN A 620 55.20 30.61 11.48
C ASN A 620 56.33 29.73 12.01
N VAL A 621 56.24 28.44 11.75
CA VAL A 621 57.31 27.49 12.11
C VAL A 621 58.56 27.78 11.28
N ALA A 622 58.37 28.09 10.00
CA ALA A 622 59.41 28.50 9.09
C ALA A 622 58.84 29.30 7.91
N GLN A 623 59.65 30.17 7.34
CA GLN A 623 59.31 30.92 6.13
C GLN A 623 60.40 30.70 5.06
N PHE A 624 59.92 30.37 3.87
CA PHE A 624 60.79 30.11 2.74
C PHE A 624 60.55 31.16 1.67
N ALA A 625 61.59 31.92 1.38
CA ALA A 625 61.61 32.85 0.24
C ALA A 625 61.76 32.05 -1.05
N VAL A 626 60.82 32.20 -1.97
CA VAL A 626 60.82 31.56 -3.29
C VAL A 626 60.90 32.62 -4.37
N LYS A 627 61.15 32.19 -5.61
CA LYS A 627 61.48 33.14 -6.72
C LYS A 627 60.42 34.25 -6.93
N GLU A 628 59.16 33.93 -6.73
CA GLU A 628 58.01 34.83 -6.96
C GLU A 628 57.12 35.04 -5.73
N GLY A 629 57.66 34.83 -4.52
CA GLY A 629 56.83 34.96 -3.33
C GLY A 629 57.40 34.33 -2.06
N ARG A 630 56.53 33.86 -1.22
CA ARG A 630 56.91 33.27 0.06
C ARG A 630 56.00 32.05 0.31
N ILE A 631 56.58 30.99 0.84
CA ILE A 631 55.88 29.83 1.35
C ILE A 631 56.12 29.72 2.85
N ASP A 632 55.09 29.68 3.65
CA ASP A 632 55.14 29.60 5.11
C ASP A 632 54.81 28.19 5.56
N LEU A 633 55.67 27.56 6.36
CA LEU A 633 55.34 26.36 7.15
C LEU A 633 54.65 26.82 8.43
N ARG A 634 53.37 26.60 8.53
CA ARG A 634 52.48 27.06 9.62
C ARG A 634 52.38 26.08 10.78
N GLY A 635 52.57 24.80 10.52
CA GLY A 635 52.51 23.80 11.55
C GLY A 635 53.13 22.47 11.12
N VAL A 636 53.47 21.68 12.11
CA VAL A 636 53.99 20.32 11.95
C VAL A 636 53.22 19.42 12.93
N ALA A 637 52.58 18.36 12.42
CA ALA A 637 51.99 17.33 13.25
C ALA A 637 52.72 16.00 13.04
N LEU A 638 53.11 15.36 14.15
CA LEU A 638 53.77 14.07 14.17
C LEU A 638 52.75 13.03 14.70
N GLY A 639 52.58 11.95 14.02
CA GLY A 639 51.81 10.79 14.51
C GLY A 639 52.59 10.00 15.57
N GLU A 640 51.94 8.97 16.15
CA GLU A 640 52.62 8.12 17.10
C GLU A 640 53.72 7.29 16.43
N ALA A 641 54.94 7.39 17.01
CA ALA A 641 56.08 6.59 16.56
C ALA A 641 55.91 5.13 17.00
N GLN A 642 55.84 4.22 16.07
CA GLN A 642 55.84 2.77 16.33
C GLN A 642 57.10 2.15 15.77
N ARG A 643 57.77 1.28 16.58
CA ARG A 643 58.99 0.65 16.16
C ARG A 643 58.81 -0.27 14.96
N GLY A 644 59.49 0.04 13.87
CA GLY A 644 59.40 -0.73 12.62
C GLY A 644 58.24 -0.33 11.71
N ALA A 645 57.54 0.76 12.01
CA ALA A 645 56.51 1.36 11.13
C ALA A 645 56.97 2.76 10.65
N ASP A 646 56.33 3.22 9.61
CA ASP A 646 56.55 4.61 9.13
C ASP A 646 56.04 5.60 10.17
N LEU A 647 56.79 6.69 10.35
CA LEU A 647 56.42 7.81 11.21
C LEU A 647 55.49 8.75 10.43
N PRO A 648 54.19 8.83 10.76
CA PRO A 648 53.30 9.78 10.09
C PRO A 648 53.73 11.23 10.40
N LEU A 649 54.02 12.01 9.38
CA LEU A 649 54.39 13.43 9.49
C LEU A 649 53.48 14.23 8.57
N VAL A 650 52.85 15.27 9.11
CA VAL A 650 52.01 16.19 8.34
C VAL A 650 52.62 17.59 8.47
N LEU A 651 52.87 18.19 7.35
CA LEU A 651 53.38 19.56 7.24
C LEU A 651 52.30 20.49 6.70
N TYR A 652 51.99 21.56 7.41
CA TYR A 652 50.96 22.54 7.02
C TYR A 652 51.60 23.75 6.38
N TRP A 653 51.29 23.92 5.10
CA TRP A 653 51.89 25.01 4.30
C TRP A 653 50.85 26.08 3.98
N GLN A 654 51.23 27.32 3.96
CA GLN A 654 50.47 28.46 3.48
C GLN A 654 51.24 29.25 2.46
N MET A 655 50.62 29.51 1.32
CA MET A 655 51.13 30.43 0.30
C MET A 655 50.29 31.72 0.36
N PRO A 656 50.88 32.85 0.81
CA PRO A 656 50.13 34.12 0.89
C PRO A 656 49.73 34.68 -0.49
N ALA A 657 50.39 34.23 -1.54
CA ALA A 657 50.08 34.54 -2.93
C ALA A 657 50.37 33.31 -3.81
N ALA A 658 49.72 33.22 -4.96
CA ALA A 658 50.02 32.16 -5.93
C ALA A 658 51.49 32.21 -6.34
N VAL A 659 52.15 31.04 -6.36
CA VAL A 659 53.52 30.86 -6.86
C VAL A 659 53.47 30.12 -8.19
N ALA A 660 54.27 30.61 -9.16
CA ALA A 660 54.25 30.10 -10.52
C ALA A 660 54.96 28.75 -10.68
N ASP A 661 55.93 28.46 -9.81
CA ASP A 661 56.74 27.25 -9.89
C ASP A 661 56.25 26.18 -8.89
N SER A 662 56.35 24.93 -9.28
CA SER A 662 56.09 23.79 -8.39
C SER A 662 57.29 23.48 -7.51
N TYR A 663 57.10 23.32 -6.22
CA TYR A 663 58.15 23.06 -5.24
C TYR A 663 57.98 21.66 -4.63
N THR A 664 59.12 20.93 -4.51
CA THR A 664 59.16 19.66 -3.82
C THR A 664 59.59 19.86 -2.38
N VAL A 665 58.88 19.27 -1.43
CA VAL A 665 59.23 19.33 0.00
C VAL A 665 60.11 18.12 0.32
N PHE A 666 61.32 18.38 0.77
CA PHE A 666 62.26 17.37 1.27
C PHE A 666 62.13 17.28 2.78
N THR A 667 61.68 16.15 3.26
CA THR A 667 61.59 15.86 4.71
C THR A 667 62.66 14.86 5.08
N GLN A 668 63.55 15.25 5.99
CA GLN A 668 64.66 14.42 6.43
C GLN A 668 64.64 14.25 7.95
N LEU A 669 64.78 13.01 8.41
CA LEU A 669 64.90 12.65 9.83
C LEU A 669 66.36 12.32 10.15
N PHE A 670 66.92 13.01 11.13
CA PHE A 670 68.27 12.79 11.59
C PHE A 670 68.26 12.18 13.01
N ALA A 671 69.13 11.25 13.25
CA ALA A 671 69.44 10.76 14.60
C ALA A 671 70.24 11.85 15.39
N PRO A 672 70.30 11.75 16.74
CA PRO A 672 71.01 12.72 17.53
C PRO A 672 72.52 12.88 17.22
N ASP A 673 73.09 11.90 16.57
CA ASP A 673 74.49 11.88 16.12
C ASP A 673 74.69 12.55 14.74
N GLY A 674 73.60 13.07 14.15
CA GLY A 674 73.62 13.73 12.84
C GLY A 674 73.52 12.80 11.66
N GLN A 675 73.34 11.50 11.88
CA GLN A 675 73.16 10.55 10.79
C GLN A 675 71.71 10.60 10.28
N MET A 676 71.52 10.71 8.96
CA MET A 676 70.21 10.68 8.34
C MET A 676 69.59 9.29 8.43
N VAL A 677 68.43 9.17 9.11
CA VAL A 677 67.70 7.93 9.36
C VAL A 677 66.65 7.66 8.31
N ALA A 678 65.99 8.69 7.82
CA ALA A 678 64.96 8.58 6.80
C ALA A 678 64.84 9.87 6.00
N GLN A 679 64.41 9.76 4.76
CA GLN A 679 64.09 10.91 3.90
C GLN A 679 62.84 10.57 3.09
N GLN A 680 61.99 11.57 2.90
CA GLN A 680 60.88 11.53 1.97
C GLN A 680 60.71 12.84 1.21
N ASP A 681 60.49 12.72 -0.09
CA ASP A 681 60.30 13.83 -0.97
C ASP A 681 58.86 13.82 -1.50
N ASN A 682 58.11 14.88 -1.22
CA ASN A 682 56.71 14.96 -1.60
C ASN A 682 56.42 16.28 -2.31
N LEU A 683 55.54 16.20 -3.30
CA LEU A 683 54.84 17.39 -3.80
C LEU A 683 53.74 17.77 -2.81
N PRO A 684 53.53 19.07 -2.52
CA PRO A 684 52.40 19.48 -1.68
C PRO A 684 51.09 18.93 -2.19
N VAL A 685 50.25 18.44 -1.29
CA VAL A 685 48.92 17.86 -1.60
C VAL A 685 48.98 16.81 -2.71
N ASN A 686 50.04 15.96 -2.72
CA ASN A 686 50.22 14.91 -3.74
C ASN A 686 50.18 15.42 -5.20
N GLY A 687 50.63 16.70 -5.41
CA GLY A 687 50.61 17.34 -6.73
C GLY A 687 49.29 17.99 -7.14
N LEU A 688 48.29 18.01 -6.22
CA LEU A 688 46.99 18.67 -6.46
C LEU A 688 46.98 20.16 -6.05
N ALA A 689 47.99 20.64 -5.42
CA ALA A 689 48.12 22.09 -5.18
C ALA A 689 48.34 22.85 -6.50
N PRO A 690 47.60 23.95 -6.74
CA PRO A 690 47.75 24.76 -7.95
C PRO A 690 49.15 25.33 -8.09
#